data_2c512f8e894689b3f4353f0663f6ff3c
#
_entry.id   2c512f8e894689b3f4353f0663f6ff3c
#
_cell.length_a   1.000
_cell.length_b   1.000
_cell.length_c   1.000
_cell.angle_alpha   90.00
_cell.angle_beta   90.00
_cell.angle_gamma   90.00
#
_symmetry.space_group_name_H-M   'P 1'
#
loop_
_entity.id
_entity.type
_entity.pdbx_description
1 polymer ?
#
loop_
_entity_poly.entity_id
_entity_poly.type
_entity_poly.pdbx_seq_one_letter_code
_entity_poly.pdbx_strand_id
1 'polypeptide(L)'
;VAADYRTTEYNTQYGLGKINADDIYADGYSGSGVVVGVIDTGVDIDHPDLVGNIASGGYDYVSGDTDASPTGQGAGMSHGTHVAGIIAGMKNDVGMHGVAYSAKILPLRAGDSSGSFASSAIENSIDRAISQNAKVINASFGGSSIATSLADKWKLAHTNDIITVHAAGNDGGSNPLLGAQLPLHSGYEDLSSTLIAVVATNSSNTITSYSNRCGSAKNWCMTAPGDGIYSTVAVDDNNYASNYGTMSGTSMADPHVAGAAAVLRGKWPSKNAAQIVTILYDTATDLGAAGIDDIYGRGLLNLDNALFAQGVLTISTASGASYSLVDSSIQVASNMGNSLNGLLSMSVFDKYKRDYSFDMNGVIHYASESGLVDELNYSDTNYSSATDDLQLSVNLQDNSAKMTTQLNEVNVGFAHNTLYNSENISGFSKQYSLFDNAYLSQLKGSSSIQIAKDNATLELLSGYWDADNEQAIKEVGVSFLNDFNDDFYIKARLSYLEEDETFLSNYFSNAYKTGKAKTHALSLTSSLKPTANLNIIAQYSQGNTQVDSLSDSVISDISLLKSQYYSATVLNKNVYFDDDALFFSLKHPLQITQGSLNLSLANGLNADDSISFVDRRIPITASALSNEMSLGYTANYAKNSQASVLLNRANVLGSSIQLENQLMLKMTKKF
;
A
#
# COMPACT_ATOMS: atom_id res chain seq x y z
N VAL A 1 6.59 -17.52 12.30
CA VAL A 1 5.38 -17.05 13.00
C VAL A 1 5.79 -16.59 14.40
N ALA A 2 5.17 -15.53 14.96
CA ALA A 2 5.51 -14.99 16.28
C ALA A 2 5.55 -16.05 17.39
N ALA A 3 4.63 -17.00 17.38
CA ALA A 3 4.59 -18.10 18.35
C ALA A 3 5.86 -18.97 18.37
N ASP A 4 6.62 -19.03 17.28
CA ASP A 4 7.86 -19.81 17.20
C ASP A 4 9.02 -19.16 17.99
N TYR A 5 8.86 -17.87 18.34
CA TYR A 5 9.83 -17.12 19.14
C TYR A 5 9.55 -17.18 20.64
N ARG A 6 8.40 -17.74 21.07
CA ARG A 6 8.07 -17.99 22.48
C ARG A 6 8.76 -19.26 23.01
N THR A 7 10.08 -19.28 22.91
CA THR A 7 10.96 -20.37 23.37
C THR A 7 10.97 -20.46 24.90
N THR A 8 11.69 -21.45 25.45
CA THR A 8 11.91 -21.54 26.90
C THR A 8 12.61 -20.31 27.42
N GLU A 9 13.68 -19.82 26.77
CA GLU A 9 14.39 -18.60 27.14
C GLU A 9 13.46 -17.38 27.20
N TYR A 10 12.62 -17.19 26.16
CA TYR A 10 11.64 -16.12 26.10
C TYR A 10 10.67 -16.16 27.30
N ASN A 11 10.14 -17.34 27.59
CA ASN A 11 9.12 -17.52 28.64
C ASN A 11 9.72 -17.47 30.06
N THR A 12 11.02 -17.74 30.23
CA THR A 12 11.69 -17.67 31.53
C THR A 12 11.77 -16.22 32.02
N GLN A 13 11.93 -15.24 31.11
CA GLN A 13 11.84 -13.82 31.41
C GLN A 13 10.46 -13.30 31.00
N TYR A 14 9.51 -13.33 31.93
CA TYR A 14 8.11 -12.97 31.64
C TYR A 14 7.91 -11.56 31.07
N GLY A 15 8.85 -10.65 31.31
CA GLY A 15 8.82 -9.27 30.82
C GLY A 15 8.70 -9.17 29.30
N LEU A 16 9.34 -10.08 28.55
CA LEU A 16 9.27 -10.14 27.09
C LEU A 16 7.82 -10.33 26.61
N GLY A 17 7.09 -11.23 27.25
CA GLY A 17 5.67 -11.45 26.96
C GLY A 17 4.78 -10.25 27.31
N LYS A 18 5.13 -9.48 28.36
CA LYS A 18 4.35 -8.29 28.77
C LYS A 18 4.51 -7.12 27.83
N ILE A 19 5.66 -7.01 27.18
CA ILE A 19 5.93 -5.96 26.18
C ILE A 19 5.64 -6.42 24.75
N ASN A 20 5.09 -7.64 24.54
CA ASN A 20 4.77 -8.23 23.25
C ASN A 20 5.96 -8.21 22.28
N ALA A 21 7.08 -8.84 22.67
CA ALA A 21 8.31 -8.78 21.89
C ALA A 21 8.43 -9.83 20.77
N ASP A 22 7.55 -10.82 20.72
CA ASP A 22 7.65 -11.96 19.81
C ASP A 22 7.38 -11.60 18.33
N ASP A 23 6.47 -10.68 18.06
CA ASP A 23 6.15 -10.31 16.67
C ASP A 23 7.31 -9.58 15.99
N ILE A 24 8.00 -8.68 16.70
CA ILE A 24 9.15 -7.97 16.12
C ILE A 24 10.33 -8.92 15.83
N TYR A 25 10.46 -10.00 16.62
CA TYR A 25 11.46 -11.04 16.36
C TYR A 25 11.09 -11.88 15.13
N ALA A 26 9.81 -12.16 14.94
CA ALA A 26 9.31 -12.85 13.74
C ALA A 26 9.59 -12.06 12.46
N ASP A 27 9.60 -10.75 12.55
CA ASP A 27 10.00 -9.82 11.48
C ASP A 27 11.53 -9.74 11.27
N GLY A 28 12.32 -10.43 12.14
CA GLY A 28 13.78 -10.51 12.03
C GLY A 28 14.55 -9.40 12.74
N TYR A 29 13.90 -8.59 13.59
CA TYR A 29 14.56 -7.47 14.27
C TYR A 29 14.78 -7.76 15.75
N SER A 30 16.02 -7.63 16.18
CA SER A 30 16.48 -7.95 17.53
C SER A 30 17.58 -7.01 18.03
N GLY A 31 17.68 -5.80 17.45
CA GLY A 31 18.64 -4.78 17.83
C GLY A 31 20.02 -4.91 17.16
N SER A 32 20.15 -5.73 16.14
CA SER A 32 21.43 -5.89 15.40
C SER A 32 21.96 -4.54 14.89
N GLY A 33 23.28 -4.33 15.02
CA GLY A 33 23.95 -3.11 14.60
C GLY A 33 23.85 -1.93 15.60
N VAL A 34 23.13 -2.09 16.71
CA VAL A 34 22.97 -1.04 17.72
C VAL A 34 23.87 -1.28 18.93
N VAL A 35 24.54 -0.24 19.41
CA VAL A 35 25.31 -0.23 20.66
C VAL A 35 24.49 0.45 21.75
N VAL A 36 24.35 -0.22 22.89
CA VAL A 36 23.70 0.31 24.10
C VAL A 36 24.77 0.50 25.19
N GLY A 37 24.98 1.73 25.63
CA GLY A 37 25.84 2.04 26.77
C GLY A 37 25.12 1.69 28.08
N VAL A 38 25.68 0.80 28.87
CA VAL A 38 25.18 0.45 30.20
C VAL A 38 26.08 1.13 31.25
N ILE A 39 25.61 2.25 31.80
CA ILE A 39 26.28 2.96 32.88
C ILE A 39 25.75 2.39 34.20
N ASP A 40 26.57 1.58 34.89
CA ASP A 40 26.11 0.82 36.05
C ASP A 40 27.31 0.42 36.98
N THR A 41 27.10 -0.54 37.86
CA THR A 41 28.10 -1.10 38.79
C THR A 41 29.11 -2.04 38.13
N GLY A 42 29.05 -2.20 36.82
CA GLY A 42 29.84 -3.11 35.99
C GLY A 42 29.00 -4.23 35.36
N VAL A 43 29.50 -4.77 34.30
CA VAL A 43 28.90 -5.91 33.58
C VAL A 43 29.93 -7.02 33.52
N ASP A 44 29.56 -8.23 33.91
CA ASP A 44 30.39 -9.41 33.78
C ASP A 44 30.56 -9.72 32.28
N ILE A 45 31.69 -9.27 31.71
CA ILE A 45 31.98 -9.33 30.28
C ILE A 45 32.23 -10.76 29.77
N ASP A 46 32.55 -11.66 30.68
CA ASP A 46 32.82 -13.07 30.41
C ASP A 46 31.58 -13.97 30.66
N HIS A 47 30.47 -13.39 31.12
CA HIS A 47 29.23 -14.13 31.36
C HIS A 47 28.80 -14.91 30.09
N PRO A 48 28.53 -16.23 30.18
CA PRO A 48 28.24 -17.08 29.02
C PRO A 48 27.09 -16.58 28.14
N ASP A 49 26.15 -15.85 28.71
CA ASP A 49 24.97 -15.32 28.02
C ASP A 49 25.10 -13.84 27.59
N LEU A 50 26.27 -13.22 27.81
CA LEU A 50 26.57 -11.84 27.42
C LEU A 50 27.78 -11.72 26.51
N VAL A 51 28.77 -12.61 26.62
CA VAL A 51 30.10 -12.50 26.00
C VAL A 51 30.03 -12.22 24.49
N GLY A 52 29.10 -12.85 23.77
CA GLY A 52 28.90 -12.62 22.35
C GLY A 52 28.32 -11.24 22.00
N ASN A 53 27.73 -10.55 22.97
CA ASN A 53 27.10 -9.24 22.80
C ASN A 53 27.84 -8.08 23.49
N ILE A 54 29.04 -8.33 24.03
CA ILE A 54 29.89 -7.26 24.57
C ILE A 54 30.55 -6.49 23.42
N ALA A 55 30.38 -5.17 23.42
CA ALA A 55 31.08 -4.26 22.51
C ALA A 55 32.51 -4.01 22.98
N SER A 56 33.43 -3.85 22.05
CA SER A 56 34.76 -3.31 22.37
C SER A 56 34.64 -1.86 22.82
N GLY A 57 35.53 -1.43 23.71
CA GLY A 57 35.58 -0.03 24.18
C GLY A 57 34.91 0.22 25.51
N GLY A 58 34.47 -0.80 26.23
CA GLY A 58 34.07 -0.69 27.62
C GLY A 58 35.16 -0.08 28.52
N TYR A 59 34.79 0.42 29.70
CA TYR A 59 35.74 1.03 30.64
C TYR A 59 35.23 1.00 32.10
N ASP A 60 36.12 0.76 33.01
CA ASP A 60 35.90 0.84 34.45
C ASP A 60 36.43 2.21 34.99
N TYR A 61 35.51 3.10 35.35
CA TYR A 61 35.85 4.39 35.94
C TYR A 61 36.00 4.32 37.47
N VAL A 62 35.77 3.15 38.08
CA VAL A 62 36.00 2.92 39.53
C VAL A 62 37.44 2.44 39.75
N SER A 63 37.90 1.48 38.95
CA SER A 63 39.27 0.93 39.05
C SER A 63 40.26 1.68 38.14
N GLY A 64 39.79 2.31 37.05
CA GLY A 64 40.60 3.07 36.10
C GLY A 64 41.25 2.22 35.00
N ASP A 65 40.59 1.15 34.56
CA ASP A 65 41.09 0.24 33.53
C ASP A 65 40.00 -0.12 32.49
N THR A 66 40.27 -1.10 31.64
CA THR A 66 39.38 -1.51 30.54
C THR A 66 38.52 -2.74 30.86
N ASP A 67 38.68 -3.35 32.01
CA ASP A 67 37.85 -4.46 32.49
C ASP A 67 36.67 -3.90 33.29
N ALA A 68 35.53 -3.78 32.62
CA ALA A 68 34.32 -3.24 33.22
C ALA A 68 33.50 -4.28 34.01
N SER A 69 34.08 -5.44 34.31
CA SER A 69 33.45 -6.45 35.17
C SER A 69 33.32 -5.93 36.63
N PRO A 70 32.23 -6.30 37.31
CA PRO A 70 32.07 -5.88 38.72
C PRO A 70 33.11 -6.56 39.60
N THR A 71 33.59 -5.85 40.63
CA THR A 71 34.56 -6.37 41.56
C THR A 71 34.07 -6.20 43.02
N GLY A 72 34.48 -7.11 43.89
CA GLY A 72 34.10 -7.10 45.32
C GLY A 72 32.83 -7.93 45.56
N GLN A 73 32.24 -7.73 46.74
CA GLN A 73 30.99 -8.36 47.16
C GLN A 73 30.06 -7.29 47.71
N GLY A 74 28.80 -7.34 47.41
CA GLY A 74 27.81 -6.36 47.87
C GLY A 74 26.53 -6.37 47.04
N ALA A 75 25.54 -5.61 47.47
CA ALA A 75 24.22 -5.59 46.81
C ALA A 75 24.26 -5.08 45.36
N GLY A 76 25.30 -4.35 44.96
CA GLY A 76 25.47 -3.84 43.59
C GLY A 76 26.30 -4.74 42.68
N MET A 77 26.89 -5.85 43.17
CA MET A 77 27.83 -6.64 42.39
C MET A 77 27.22 -7.16 41.08
N SER A 78 26.00 -7.68 41.11
CA SER A 78 25.33 -8.22 39.92
C SER A 78 24.38 -7.25 39.23
N HIS A 79 24.20 -6.00 39.76
CA HIS A 79 23.14 -5.10 39.26
C HIS A 79 23.32 -4.75 37.78
N GLY A 80 24.51 -4.28 37.36
CA GLY A 80 24.76 -3.93 35.98
C GLY A 80 24.77 -5.15 35.02
N THR A 81 25.24 -6.32 35.53
CA THR A 81 25.15 -7.58 34.77
C THR A 81 23.69 -7.97 34.54
N HIS A 82 22.82 -7.82 35.56
CA HIS A 82 21.39 -8.12 35.45
C HIS A 82 20.69 -7.18 34.47
N VAL A 83 20.99 -5.89 34.53
CA VAL A 83 20.50 -4.88 33.57
C VAL A 83 20.94 -5.21 32.16
N ALA A 84 22.21 -5.55 31.94
CA ALA A 84 22.73 -5.90 30.61
C ALA A 84 22.05 -7.13 30.01
N GLY A 85 21.74 -8.14 30.85
CA GLY A 85 20.99 -9.33 30.42
C GLY A 85 19.59 -9.01 29.93
N ILE A 86 18.85 -8.13 30.63
CA ILE A 86 17.51 -7.69 30.20
C ILE A 86 17.58 -6.97 28.85
N ILE A 87 18.63 -6.17 28.60
CA ILE A 87 18.80 -5.48 27.32
C ILE A 87 19.16 -6.46 26.22
N ALA A 88 20.24 -7.25 26.40
CA ALA A 88 20.89 -7.98 25.30
C ALA A 88 21.48 -9.36 25.70
N GLY A 89 20.91 -10.06 26.68
CA GLY A 89 21.21 -11.47 26.87
C GLY A 89 21.04 -12.23 25.56
N MET A 90 21.98 -13.13 25.22
CA MET A 90 21.99 -13.81 23.93
C MET A 90 20.84 -14.81 23.80
N LYS A 91 20.27 -14.94 22.61
CA LYS A 91 19.33 -16.01 22.28
C LYS A 91 20.15 -17.24 21.82
N ASN A 92 20.39 -18.18 22.74
CA ASN A 92 21.30 -19.30 22.54
C ASN A 92 20.81 -20.64 23.14
N ASP A 93 19.52 -20.73 23.49
CA ASP A 93 18.83 -21.86 24.12
C ASP A 93 19.30 -22.13 25.57
N VAL A 94 19.87 -21.11 26.25
CA VAL A 94 20.32 -21.19 27.64
C VAL A 94 19.76 -20.04 28.45
N GLY A 95 19.29 -20.27 29.67
CA GLY A 95 18.86 -19.25 30.62
C GLY A 95 17.71 -18.39 30.14
N MET A 96 18.02 -17.20 29.64
CA MET A 96 17.05 -16.22 29.15
C MET A 96 17.67 -15.37 28.03
N HIS A 97 16.88 -14.70 27.23
CA HIS A 97 17.43 -13.68 26.33
C HIS A 97 16.86 -12.28 26.61
N GLY A 98 17.62 -11.26 26.23
CA GLY A 98 17.24 -9.87 26.36
C GLY A 98 16.24 -9.41 25.30
N VAL A 99 15.70 -8.19 25.48
CA VAL A 99 14.78 -7.54 24.55
C VAL A 99 15.45 -7.33 23.19
N ALA A 100 16.70 -6.89 23.19
CA ALA A 100 17.51 -6.65 21.99
C ALA A 100 18.67 -7.66 21.91
N TYR A 101 18.35 -8.96 21.85
CA TYR A 101 19.32 -10.06 21.98
C TYR A 101 20.43 -10.08 20.92
N SER A 102 20.39 -9.22 19.92
CA SER A 102 21.47 -9.04 18.92
C SER A 102 22.15 -7.66 19.01
N ALA A 103 21.75 -6.80 19.95
CA ALA A 103 22.43 -5.54 20.22
C ALA A 103 23.76 -5.77 20.92
N LYS A 104 24.63 -4.76 20.92
CA LYS A 104 25.90 -4.80 21.62
C LYS A 104 25.85 -3.94 22.88
N ILE A 105 26.27 -4.50 24.01
CA ILE A 105 26.43 -3.79 25.28
C ILE A 105 27.81 -3.14 25.32
N LEU A 106 27.87 -1.84 25.53
CA LEU A 106 29.08 -1.11 25.90
C LEU A 106 29.09 -0.99 27.41
N PRO A 107 29.88 -1.79 28.15
CA PRO A 107 29.90 -1.79 29.60
C PRO A 107 30.69 -0.57 30.12
N LEU A 108 30.04 0.26 30.96
CA LEU A 108 30.60 1.50 31.52
C LEU A 108 30.42 1.46 33.02
N ARG A 109 31.41 0.94 33.69
CA ARG A 109 31.38 0.84 35.16
C ARG A 109 31.63 2.20 35.80
N ALA A 110 30.60 2.78 36.41
CA ALA A 110 30.62 4.09 37.09
C ALA A 110 30.26 3.97 38.57
N GLY A 111 29.65 2.85 38.97
CA GLY A 111 29.25 2.54 40.32
C GLY A 111 30.10 1.43 40.95
N ASP A 112 30.35 1.52 42.26
CA ASP A 112 31.03 0.47 43.04
C ASP A 112 30.04 -0.66 43.44
N SER A 113 30.56 -1.71 44.09
CA SER A 113 29.74 -2.84 44.56
C SER A 113 28.75 -2.49 45.69
N SER A 114 28.85 -1.29 46.28
CA SER A 114 27.85 -0.76 47.22
C SER A 114 26.68 -0.05 46.51
N GLY A 115 26.77 0.18 45.19
CA GLY A 115 25.81 0.95 44.43
C GLY A 115 26.01 2.46 44.49
N SER A 116 27.23 2.92 44.86
CA SER A 116 27.56 4.36 44.90
C SER A 116 28.20 4.80 43.59
N PHE A 117 27.73 5.94 43.04
CA PHE A 117 28.17 6.49 41.77
C PHE A 117 28.82 7.85 41.95
N ALA A 118 30.04 8.04 41.46
CA ALA A 118 30.67 9.35 41.39
C ALA A 118 30.18 10.11 40.14
N SER A 119 29.79 11.38 40.28
CA SER A 119 29.32 12.19 39.14
C SER A 119 30.33 12.22 37.98
N SER A 120 31.63 12.34 38.29
CA SER A 120 32.69 12.32 37.27
C SER A 120 32.80 10.99 36.51
N ALA A 121 32.54 9.86 37.20
CA ALA A 121 32.51 8.56 36.52
C ALA A 121 31.33 8.45 35.54
N ILE A 122 30.13 8.96 35.91
CA ILE A 122 28.98 9.04 35.04
C ILE A 122 29.25 9.96 33.83
N GLU A 123 29.80 11.18 34.09
CA GLU A 123 30.15 12.16 33.04
C GLU A 123 31.11 11.55 31.99
N ASN A 124 32.19 10.90 32.48
CA ASN A 124 33.13 10.22 31.59
C ASN A 124 32.52 9.01 30.83
N SER A 125 31.58 8.31 31.46
CA SER A 125 30.82 7.22 30.83
C SER A 125 29.95 7.73 29.69
N ILE A 126 29.30 8.89 29.87
CA ILE A 126 28.51 9.53 28.80
C ILE A 126 29.41 9.93 27.60
N ASP A 127 30.54 10.59 27.87
CA ASP A 127 31.52 10.95 26.84
C ASP A 127 32.03 9.71 26.08
N ARG A 128 32.25 8.62 26.82
CA ARG A 128 32.67 7.34 26.24
C ARG A 128 31.56 6.75 25.34
N ALA A 129 30.32 6.72 25.82
CA ALA A 129 29.18 6.24 25.05
C ALA A 129 29.03 7.02 23.73
N ILE A 130 29.16 8.35 23.76
CA ILE A 130 29.15 9.21 22.57
C ILE A 130 30.30 8.82 21.63
N SER A 131 31.52 8.72 22.13
CA SER A 131 32.71 8.41 21.32
C SER A 131 32.65 6.99 20.67
N GLN A 132 31.93 6.06 21.29
CA GLN A 132 31.71 4.71 20.82
C GLN A 132 30.42 4.57 19.99
N ASN A 133 29.78 5.69 19.60
CA ASN A 133 28.58 5.76 18.77
C ASN A 133 27.39 4.95 19.34
N ALA A 134 27.25 4.92 20.67
CA ALA A 134 26.07 4.34 21.29
C ALA A 134 24.80 5.08 20.80
N LYS A 135 23.73 4.34 20.60
CA LYS A 135 22.42 4.90 20.21
C LYS A 135 21.43 4.98 21.35
N VAL A 136 21.70 4.25 22.41
CA VAL A 136 20.92 4.23 23.64
C VAL A 136 21.90 4.22 24.82
N ILE A 137 21.59 4.94 25.88
CA ILE A 137 22.25 4.84 27.19
C ILE A 137 21.20 4.41 28.20
N ASN A 138 21.47 3.33 28.91
CA ASN A 138 20.70 2.88 30.06
C ASN A 138 21.33 3.41 31.37
N ALA A 139 20.53 4.06 32.21
CA ALA A 139 20.91 4.65 33.49
C ALA A 139 19.97 4.13 34.58
N SER A 140 20.18 2.90 35.02
CA SER A 140 19.37 2.23 36.05
C SER A 140 19.73 2.69 37.47
N PHE A 141 19.99 3.98 37.64
CA PHE A 141 20.32 4.63 38.92
C PHE A 141 19.68 6.02 38.99
N GLY A 142 19.72 6.64 40.15
CA GLY A 142 19.23 8.00 40.34
C GLY A 142 19.70 8.59 41.65
N GLY A 143 19.44 9.88 41.85
CA GLY A 143 19.86 10.61 43.06
C GLY A 143 18.91 11.73 43.41
N SER A 144 19.07 12.26 44.64
CA SER A 144 18.33 13.42 45.16
C SER A 144 18.95 14.76 44.74
N SER A 145 20.11 14.74 44.06
CA SER A 145 20.76 15.92 43.49
C SER A 145 21.45 15.59 42.19
N ILE A 146 21.57 16.57 41.29
CA ILE A 146 22.31 16.46 40.04
C ILE A 146 23.18 17.70 39.86
N ALA A 147 24.47 17.50 39.57
CA ALA A 147 25.38 18.60 39.27
C ALA A 147 25.07 19.16 37.87
N THR A 148 25.22 20.47 37.66
CA THR A 148 25.03 21.11 36.37
C THR A 148 25.93 20.48 35.27
N SER A 149 27.19 20.16 35.62
CA SER A 149 28.12 19.49 34.70
C SER A 149 27.59 18.14 34.20
N LEU A 150 26.97 17.35 35.09
CA LEU A 150 26.34 16.09 34.70
C LEU A 150 25.07 16.31 33.87
N ALA A 151 24.25 17.31 34.19
CA ALA A 151 23.09 17.67 33.38
C ALA A 151 23.51 18.10 31.95
N ASP A 152 24.60 18.86 31.82
CA ASP A 152 25.19 19.25 30.54
C ASP A 152 25.67 18.03 29.72
N LYS A 153 26.18 16.98 30.39
CA LYS A 153 26.55 15.72 29.70
C LYS A 153 25.34 14.97 29.17
N TRP A 154 24.22 14.91 29.89
CA TRP A 154 22.97 14.35 29.34
C TRP A 154 22.46 15.16 28.15
N LYS A 155 22.59 16.49 28.19
CA LYS A 155 22.27 17.35 27.05
C LYS A 155 23.21 17.10 25.87
N LEU A 156 24.48 16.82 26.12
CA LEU A 156 25.44 16.44 25.08
C LEU A 156 25.04 15.09 24.45
N ALA A 157 24.57 14.10 25.20
CA ALA A 157 24.04 12.85 24.66
C ALA A 157 22.83 13.09 23.74
N HIS A 158 21.88 13.93 24.16
CA HIS A 158 20.74 14.37 23.35
C HIS A 158 21.19 14.96 22.02
N THR A 159 22.12 15.91 22.02
CA THR A 159 22.61 16.56 20.79
C THR A 159 23.39 15.62 19.85
N ASN A 160 23.84 14.45 20.38
CA ASN A 160 24.47 13.38 19.62
C ASN A 160 23.51 12.25 19.21
N ASP A 161 22.21 12.53 19.19
CA ASP A 161 21.17 11.60 18.74
C ASP A 161 21.13 10.29 19.56
N ILE A 162 21.31 10.38 20.88
CA ILE A 162 21.28 9.25 21.82
C ILE A 162 19.99 9.29 22.64
N ILE A 163 19.28 8.16 22.72
CA ILE A 163 18.17 7.97 23.63
C ILE A 163 18.74 7.65 25.02
N THR A 164 18.31 8.37 26.04
CA THR A 164 18.70 8.09 27.43
C THR A 164 17.52 7.59 28.24
N VAL A 165 17.66 6.43 28.87
CA VAL A 165 16.60 5.78 29.64
C VAL A 165 17.00 5.82 31.11
N HIS A 166 16.09 6.29 31.98
CA HIS A 166 16.37 6.59 33.37
C HIS A 166 15.35 5.94 34.31
N ALA A 167 15.82 5.14 35.23
CA ALA A 167 14.97 4.57 36.28
C ALA A 167 14.31 5.66 37.14
N ALA A 168 13.02 5.53 37.42
CA ALA A 168 12.27 6.53 38.18
C ALA A 168 12.59 6.55 39.68
N GLY A 169 13.18 5.47 40.23
CA GLY A 169 13.48 5.30 41.66
C GLY A 169 12.51 4.39 42.40
N ASN A 170 12.94 3.95 43.59
CA ASN A 170 12.27 2.85 44.31
C ASN A 170 11.77 3.27 45.72
N ASP A 171 11.40 4.54 45.91
CA ASP A 171 10.96 5.11 47.18
C ASP A 171 9.44 5.18 47.36
N GLY A 172 8.67 4.70 46.34
CA GLY A 172 7.21 4.84 46.33
C GLY A 172 6.73 6.28 46.18
N GLY A 173 7.62 7.18 45.72
CA GLY A 173 7.36 8.61 45.59
C GLY A 173 6.36 8.95 44.48
N SER A 174 5.75 10.13 44.57
CA SER A 174 4.81 10.64 43.56
C SER A 174 5.49 11.17 42.28
N ASN A 175 6.80 11.37 42.31
CA ASN A 175 7.59 11.85 41.17
C ASN A 175 8.88 11.01 41.04
N PRO A 176 9.46 10.93 39.83
CA PRO A 176 10.76 10.28 39.64
C PRO A 176 11.91 10.98 40.38
N LEU A 177 13.07 10.34 40.45
CA LEU A 177 14.32 10.96 40.90
C LEU A 177 14.81 12.04 39.94
N LEU A 178 15.70 12.94 40.41
CA LEU A 178 16.06 14.16 39.66
C LEU A 178 16.68 13.91 38.28
N GLY A 179 17.44 12.83 38.08
CA GLY A 179 17.97 12.48 36.76
C GLY A 179 16.88 12.32 35.70
N ALA A 180 15.79 11.66 36.07
CA ALA A 180 14.62 11.48 35.22
C ALA A 180 13.71 12.74 35.12
N GLN A 181 13.95 13.75 35.97
CA GLN A 181 13.23 15.04 35.96
C GLN A 181 13.99 16.16 35.23
N LEU A 182 15.13 15.90 34.63
CA LEU A 182 15.95 16.92 33.95
C LEU A 182 15.17 17.86 33.03
N PRO A 183 14.19 17.40 32.22
CA PRO A 183 13.41 18.27 31.35
C PRO A 183 12.58 19.35 32.07
N LEU A 184 12.42 19.28 33.40
CA LEU A 184 11.75 20.33 34.18
C LEU A 184 12.66 21.54 34.48
N HIS A 185 13.97 21.38 34.30
CA HIS A 185 14.94 22.43 34.63
C HIS A 185 15.17 23.33 33.40
N SER A 186 15.27 24.66 33.70
CA SER A 186 15.51 25.66 32.64
C SER A 186 16.79 25.38 31.86
N GLY A 187 16.65 25.30 30.52
CA GLY A 187 17.74 25.00 29.61
C GLY A 187 17.92 23.51 29.25
N TYR A 188 17.07 22.63 29.81
CA TYR A 188 17.09 21.18 29.53
C TYR A 188 15.74 20.62 29.07
N GLU A 189 14.77 21.47 28.70
CA GLU A 189 13.40 21.10 28.32
C GLU A 189 13.38 20.20 27.07
N ASP A 190 14.33 20.39 26.17
CA ASP A 190 14.52 19.65 24.93
C ASP A 190 14.85 18.16 25.18
N LEU A 191 15.43 17.83 26.34
CA LEU A 191 15.69 16.44 26.73
C LEU A 191 14.42 15.58 26.78
N SER A 192 13.24 16.17 26.98
CA SER A 192 11.96 15.45 26.98
C SER A 192 11.68 14.66 25.69
N SER A 193 12.38 14.96 24.60
CA SER A 193 12.26 14.28 23.33
C SER A 193 13.14 13.03 23.19
N THR A 194 14.17 12.86 24.04
CA THR A 194 15.12 11.73 23.98
C THR A 194 15.40 11.06 25.32
N LEU A 195 15.00 11.69 26.43
CA LEU A 195 15.08 11.11 27.75
C LEU A 195 13.76 10.43 28.11
N ILE A 196 13.83 9.17 28.53
CA ILE A 196 12.67 8.39 28.97
C ILE A 196 12.81 8.07 30.47
N ALA A 197 11.87 8.51 31.28
CA ALA A 197 11.73 8.04 32.65
C ALA A 197 10.97 6.72 32.68
N VAL A 198 11.37 5.75 33.51
CA VAL A 198 10.71 4.43 33.53
C VAL A 198 10.28 4.03 34.93
N VAL A 199 9.00 3.73 35.09
CA VAL A 199 8.37 3.18 36.28
C VAL A 199 8.12 1.68 36.17
N ALA A 200 8.06 0.97 37.31
CA ALA A 200 8.02 -0.49 37.35
C ALA A 200 6.62 -1.06 37.62
N THR A 201 6.19 -2.01 36.80
CA THR A 201 5.00 -2.85 37.04
C THR A 201 5.37 -4.29 37.40
N ASN A 202 4.41 -4.98 38.04
CA ASN A 202 4.46 -6.40 38.28
C ASN A 202 3.89 -7.19 37.06
N SER A 203 3.85 -8.52 37.20
CA SER A 203 3.33 -9.44 36.18
C SER A 203 1.82 -9.27 35.86
N SER A 204 1.08 -8.50 36.68
CA SER A 204 -0.32 -8.14 36.42
C SER A 204 -0.47 -6.74 35.80
N ASN A 205 0.61 -6.11 35.33
CA ASN A 205 0.68 -4.75 34.79
C ASN A 205 0.25 -3.66 35.79
N THR A 206 0.34 -3.95 37.10
CA THR A 206 0.03 -3.00 38.17
C THR A 206 1.32 -2.35 38.67
N ILE A 207 1.32 -1.02 38.87
CA ILE A 207 2.44 -0.31 39.41
C ILE A 207 2.85 -0.89 40.78
N THR A 208 4.13 -1.17 40.97
CA THR A 208 4.62 -1.74 42.23
C THR A 208 4.60 -0.71 43.35
N SER A 209 4.53 -1.15 44.62
CA SER A 209 4.47 -0.25 45.77
C SER A 209 5.73 0.58 45.95
N TYR A 210 6.88 -0.01 45.61
CA TYR A 210 8.18 0.66 45.72
C TYR A 210 8.45 1.64 44.56
N SER A 211 7.89 1.43 43.37
CA SER A 211 8.16 2.28 42.21
C SER A 211 7.73 3.71 42.48
N ASN A 212 8.60 4.67 42.24
CA ASN A 212 8.17 6.04 42.07
C ASN A 212 7.17 6.13 40.89
N ARG A 213 6.31 7.15 40.91
CA ARG A 213 5.30 7.40 39.87
C ARG A 213 5.87 8.35 38.81
N CYS A 214 5.24 8.39 37.65
CA CYS A 214 5.60 9.31 36.57
C CYS A 214 5.43 10.79 36.96
N GLY A 215 4.39 11.12 37.72
CA GLY A 215 4.14 12.44 38.31
C GLY A 215 4.47 13.61 37.42
N SER A 216 5.41 14.44 37.85
CA SER A 216 5.87 15.63 37.11
C SER A 216 6.52 15.30 35.75
N ALA A 217 7.00 14.08 35.56
CA ALA A 217 7.64 13.62 34.31
C ALA A 217 6.68 12.87 33.37
N LYS A 218 5.37 12.81 33.64
CA LYS A 218 4.40 11.98 32.90
C LYS A 218 4.45 12.09 31.39
N ASN A 219 4.85 13.23 30.86
CA ASN A 219 4.91 13.46 29.40
C ASN A 219 6.10 12.77 28.72
N TRP A 220 7.16 12.42 29.47
CA TRP A 220 8.33 11.68 29.00
C TRP A 220 8.62 10.47 29.88
N CYS A 221 7.59 9.89 30.48
CA CYS A 221 7.65 8.72 31.33
C CYS A 221 6.80 7.61 30.76
N MET A 222 7.30 6.38 30.84
CA MET A 222 6.55 5.19 30.47
C MET A 222 6.77 4.07 31.49
N THR A 223 6.04 3.00 31.32
CA THR A 223 5.97 1.88 32.24
C THR A 223 6.56 0.63 31.58
N ALA A 224 7.28 -0.18 32.35
CA ALA A 224 7.74 -1.50 31.92
C ALA A 224 7.75 -2.51 33.09
N PRO A 225 7.82 -3.83 32.81
CA PRO A 225 7.96 -4.86 33.84
C PRO A 225 9.24 -4.67 34.66
N GLY A 226 9.12 -4.64 35.98
CA GLY A 226 10.26 -4.41 36.87
C GLY A 226 10.23 -5.23 38.17
N ASP A 227 9.22 -6.10 38.36
CA ASP A 227 9.06 -6.87 39.58
C ASP A 227 9.29 -8.36 39.35
N GLY A 228 10.28 -8.93 40.06
CA GLY A 228 10.61 -10.36 39.91
C GLY A 228 11.20 -10.72 38.53
N ILE A 229 12.02 -9.86 37.96
CA ILE A 229 12.63 -10.06 36.65
C ILE A 229 13.84 -11.00 36.75
N TYR A 230 13.81 -12.08 35.97
CA TYR A 230 14.89 -13.06 35.86
C TYR A 230 15.89 -12.62 34.79
N SER A 231 17.19 -12.57 35.15
CA SER A 231 18.25 -12.17 34.22
C SER A 231 19.62 -12.71 34.66
N THR A 232 20.66 -12.41 33.89
CA THR A 232 22.05 -12.74 34.16
C THR A 232 22.54 -12.07 35.47
N VAL A 233 23.40 -12.73 36.22
CA VAL A 233 24.10 -12.18 37.41
C VAL A 233 25.58 -12.50 37.30
N ALA A 234 26.44 -11.74 37.92
CA ALA A 234 27.88 -11.97 37.89
C ALA A 234 28.23 -13.39 38.39
N VAL A 235 29.06 -14.10 37.63
CA VAL A 235 29.39 -15.52 37.90
C VAL A 235 29.95 -15.72 39.30
N ASP A 236 30.71 -14.74 39.83
CA ASP A 236 31.34 -14.81 41.14
C ASP A 236 30.48 -14.21 42.26
N ASP A 237 29.21 -13.86 42.01
CA ASP A 237 28.32 -13.35 43.03
C ASP A 237 27.73 -14.48 43.90
N ASN A 238 28.28 -14.64 45.10
CA ASN A 238 27.88 -15.67 46.05
C ASN A 238 26.44 -15.54 46.59
N ASN A 239 25.71 -14.47 46.23
CA ASN A 239 24.30 -14.32 46.58
C ASN A 239 23.37 -15.16 45.70
N TYR A 240 23.88 -15.71 44.59
CA TYR A 240 23.11 -16.51 43.63
C TYR A 240 23.69 -17.92 43.48
N ALA A 241 22.81 -18.90 43.35
CA ALA A 241 23.20 -20.31 43.20
C ALA A 241 23.55 -20.67 41.72
N SER A 242 23.35 -19.74 40.79
CA SER A 242 23.63 -19.92 39.35
C SER A 242 24.01 -18.56 38.76
N ASN A 243 24.42 -18.55 37.49
CA ASN A 243 24.73 -17.33 36.74
C ASN A 243 23.47 -16.48 36.40
N TYR A 244 22.34 -16.84 36.97
CA TYR A 244 21.06 -16.14 36.77
C TYR A 244 20.36 -15.92 38.11
N GLY A 245 19.64 -14.80 38.22
CA GLY A 245 18.93 -14.43 39.42
C GLY A 245 17.70 -13.57 39.11
N THR A 246 16.89 -13.37 40.16
CA THR A 246 15.70 -12.54 40.08
C THR A 246 15.88 -11.27 40.89
N MET A 247 15.62 -10.11 40.25
CA MET A 247 15.66 -8.81 40.92
C MET A 247 14.36 -8.03 40.69
N SER A 248 14.10 -7.04 41.54
CA SER A 248 12.95 -6.12 41.43
C SER A 248 13.41 -4.68 41.58
N GLY A 249 12.88 -3.78 40.78
CA GLY A 249 13.19 -2.37 40.80
C GLY A 249 12.79 -1.65 39.52
N THR A 250 12.72 -0.32 39.56
CA THR A 250 12.67 0.50 38.34
C THR A 250 13.93 0.29 37.50
N SER A 251 15.04 -0.14 38.11
CA SER A 251 16.27 -0.55 37.45
C SER A 251 16.11 -1.79 36.57
N MET A 252 15.06 -2.63 36.74
CA MET A 252 14.76 -3.79 35.91
C MET A 252 13.69 -3.44 34.86
N ALA A 253 12.88 -2.41 35.10
CA ALA A 253 11.97 -1.86 34.10
C ALA A 253 12.70 -1.04 33.02
N ASP A 254 13.64 -0.22 33.43
CA ASP A 254 14.47 0.66 32.61
C ASP A 254 15.12 -0.07 31.40
N PRO A 255 15.84 -1.19 31.60
CA PRO A 255 16.48 -1.92 30.50
C PRO A 255 15.51 -2.57 29.48
N HIS A 256 14.25 -2.84 29.86
CA HIS A 256 13.24 -3.26 28.89
C HIS A 256 12.99 -2.17 27.83
N VAL A 257 12.90 -0.91 28.29
CA VAL A 257 12.71 0.26 27.41
C VAL A 257 13.97 0.54 26.61
N ALA A 258 15.15 0.44 27.21
CA ALA A 258 16.42 0.61 26.50
C ALA A 258 16.60 -0.45 25.39
N GLY A 259 16.28 -1.71 25.69
CA GLY A 259 16.26 -2.79 24.70
C GLY A 259 15.26 -2.54 23.58
N ALA A 260 14.05 -2.11 23.89
CA ALA A 260 13.03 -1.77 22.90
C ALA A 260 13.48 -0.62 21.98
N ALA A 261 14.08 0.43 22.55
CA ALA A 261 14.68 1.52 21.79
C ALA A 261 15.78 1.02 20.84
N ALA A 262 16.61 0.09 21.31
CA ALA A 262 17.66 -0.51 20.49
C ALA A 262 17.08 -1.36 19.33
N VAL A 263 16.02 -2.14 19.56
CA VAL A 263 15.35 -2.90 18.51
C VAL A 263 14.79 -1.98 17.43
N LEU A 264 14.11 -0.90 17.82
CA LEU A 264 13.52 0.06 16.87
C LEU A 264 14.60 0.85 16.10
N ARG A 265 15.71 1.23 16.76
CA ARG A 265 16.88 1.86 16.10
C ARG A 265 17.54 0.92 15.09
N GLY A 266 17.53 -0.39 15.35
CA GLY A 266 18.01 -1.41 14.40
C GLY A 266 17.10 -1.61 13.22
N LYS A 267 15.77 -1.53 13.44
CA LYS A 267 14.77 -1.67 12.38
C LYS A 267 14.71 -0.45 11.47
N TRP A 268 14.72 0.76 12.04
CA TRP A 268 14.66 2.03 11.32
C TRP A 268 15.88 2.91 11.60
N PRO A 269 17.06 2.57 11.07
CA PRO A 269 18.31 3.28 11.35
C PRO A 269 18.33 4.73 10.84
N SER A 270 17.44 5.08 9.90
CA SER A 270 17.24 6.46 9.44
C SER A 270 16.50 7.34 10.45
N LYS A 271 15.74 6.75 11.39
CA LYS A 271 15.00 7.50 12.41
C LYS A 271 15.92 7.98 13.52
N ASN A 272 15.82 9.26 13.86
CA ASN A 272 16.58 9.83 14.97
C ASN A 272 15.99 9.45 16.33
N ALA A 273 16.71 9.79 17.41
CA ALA A 273 16.32 9.46 18.79
C ALA A 273 14.91 9.96 19.15
N ALA A 274 14.58 11.20 18.81
CA ALA A 274 13.27 11.78 19.11
C ALA A 274 12.12 11.09 18.35
N GLN A 275 12.35 10.68 17.10
CA GLN A 275 11.36 9.93 16.33
C GLN A 275 11.11 8.55 16.93
N ILE A 276 12.15 7.83 17.35
CA ILE A 276 12.00 6.51 18.01
C ILE A 276 11.27 6.66 19.36
N VAL A 277 11.63 7.66 20.17
CA VAL A 277 10.95 7.92 21.45
C VAL A 277 9.47 8.26 21.23
N THR A 278 9.15 9.06 20.21
CA THR A 278 7.75 9.36 19.83
C THR A 278 6.98 8.09 19.50
N ILE A 279 7.59 7.16 18.73
CA ILE A 279 6.96 5.88 18.39
C ILE A 279 6.69 5.07 19.68
N LEU A 280 7.67 4.94 20.58
CA LEU A 280 7.49 4.21 21.83
C LEU A 280 6.35 4.80 22.68
N TYR A 281 6.24 6.13 22.78
CA TYR A 281 5.19 6.78 23.56
C TYR A 281 3.79 6.61 22.94
N ASP A 282 3.68 6.83 21.63
CA ASP A 282 2.38 6.82 20.95
C ASP A 282 1.79 5.41 20.77
N THR A 283 2.64 4.38 20.94
CA THR A 283 2.25 2.98 20.76
C THR A 283 2.19 2.21 22.07
N ALA A 284 2.50 2.86 23.20
CA ALA A 284 2.37 2.28 24.54
C ALA A 284 0.92 1.85 24.81
N THR A 285 0.74 0.78 25.57
CA THR A 285 -0.58 0.36 26.04
C THR A 285 -1.01 1.24 27.18
N ASP A 286 -2.11 1.95 27.04
CA ASP A 286 -2.67 2.81 28.08
C ASP A 286 -3.04 2.00 29.33
N LEU A 287 -2.58 2.47 30.50
CA LEU A 287 -2.85 1.89 31.81
C LEU A 287 -3.34 2.98 32.78
N GLY A 288 -4.24 2.61 33.67
CA GLY A 288 -4.75 3.53 34.69
C GLY A 288 -5.88 4.42 34.18
N ALA A 289 -5.73 5.72 34.35
CA ALA A 289 -6.69 6.70 33.81
C ALA A 289 -6.45 6.88 32.31
N ALA A 290 -7.52 7.06 31.54
CA ALA A 290 -7.41 7.17 30.08
C ALA A 290 -6.47 8.29 29.64
N GLY A 291 -5.49 7.96 28.80
CA GLY A 291 -4.46 8.85 28.30
C GLY A 291 -3.27 8.98 29.27
N ILE A 292 -2.55 10.10 29.18
CA ILE A 292 -1.34 10.31 29.99
C ILE A 292 -1.74 10.62 31.44
N ASP A 293 -1.26 9.80 32.39
CA ASP A 293 -1.58 9.96 33.79
C ASP A 293 -0.33 10.08 34.71
N ASP A 294 -0.55 10.45 35.97
CA ASP A 294 0.54 10.69 36.94
C ASP A 294 1.17 9.37 37.44
N ILE A 295 0.58 8.21 37.21
CA ILE A 295 1.07 6.92 37.73
C ILE A 295 1.87 6.20 36.63
N TYR A 296 1.27 6.00 35.47
CA TYR A 296 1.81 5.17 34.40
C TYR A 296 2.41 5.99 33.23
N GLY A 297 2.29 7.33 33.26
CA GLY A 297 2.81 8.21 32.21
C GLY A 297 2.14 7.98 30.87
N ARG A 298 2.94 7.61 29.88
CA ARG A 298 2.50 7.26 28.51
C ARG A 298 1.89 5.86 28.40
N GLY A 299 2.01 5.04 29.45
CA GLY A 299 1.52 3.66 29.47
C GLY A 299 2.64 2.61 29.42
N LEU A 300 2.24 1.35 29.28
CA LEU A 300 3.12 0.20 29.25
C LEU A 300 3.77 0.04 27.86
N LEU A 301 5.08 -0.14 27.84
CA LEU A 301 5.84 -0.49 26.63
C LEU A 301 5.16 -1.64 25.86
N ASN A 302 4.97 -1.44 24.54
CA ASN A 302 4.35 -2.44 23.65
C ASN A 302 5.08 -2.46 22.30
N LEU A 303 5.94 -3.45 22.09
CA LEU A 303 6.73 -3.59 20.87
C LEU A 303 5.90 -4.04 19.66
N ASP A 304 4.84 -4.79 19.88
CA ASP A 304 3.93 -5.18 18.80
C ASP A 304 3.22 -3.96 18.19
N ASN A 305 2.63 -3.11 19.04
CA ASN A 305 2.05 -1.86 18.56
C ASN A 305 3.09 -0.93 17.91
N ALA A 306 4.34 -0.93 18.41
CA ALA A 306 5.42 -0.15 17.84
C ALA A 306 5.88 -0.68 16.47
N LEU A 307 5.71 -1.97 16.21
CA LEU A 307 6.02 -2.62 14.94
C LEU A 307 5.02 -2.25 13.83
N PHE A 308 3.72 -2.29 14.14
CA PHE A 308 2.67 -2.08 13.16
C PHE A 308 2.57 -0.64 12.68
N ALA A 309 2.14 -0.51 11.43
CA ALA A 309 1.89 0.78 10.79
C ALA A 309 0.83 1.58 11.55
N GLN A 310 1.10 2.86 11.75
CA GLN A 310 0.21 3.78 12.47
C GLN A 310 -0.39 4.82 11.54
N GLY A 311 -1.72 4.96 11.60
CA GLY A 311 -2.48 5.88 10.75
C GLY A 311 -2.70 5.35 9.32
N VAL A 312 -3.05 6.24 8.40
CA VAL A 312 -3.28 5.90 7.00
C VAL A 312 -1.95 5.68 6.29
N LEU A 313 -1.80 4.54 5.63
CA LEU A 313 -0.64 4.27 4.78
C LEU A 313 -0.69 5.13 3.52
N THR A 314 0.47 5.64 3.13
CA THR A 314 0.62 6.52 1.96
C THR A 314 1.61 5.96 0.94
N ILE A 315 1.35 6.29 -0.32
CA ILE A 315 2.23 6.07 -1.46
C ILE A 315 2.95 7.38 -1.75
N SER A 316 4.26 7.36 -1.82
CA SER A 316 5.06 8.54 -2.19
C SER A 316 5.55 8.43 -3.62
N THR A 317 5.53 9.56 -4.34
CA THR A 317 6.05 9.68 -5.71
C THR A 317 7.46 10.29 -5.72
N ALA A 318 8.19 10.10 -6.79
CA ALA A 318 9.55 10.65 -6.95
C ALA A 318 9.58 12.19 -6.92
N SER A 319 8.47 12.86 -7.21
CA SER A 319 8.33 14.33 -7.09
C SER A 319 8.09 14.81 -5.66
N GLY A 320 7.87 13.89 -4.70
CA GLY A 320 7.58 14.20 -3.30
C GLY A 320 6.09 14.33 -2.97
N ALA A 321 5.18 14.08 -3.92
CA ALA A 321 3.76 14.00 -3.62
C ALA A 321 3.45 12.71 -2.83
N SER A 322 2.42 12.76 -1.98
CA SER A 322 2.01 11.64 -1.14
C SER A 322 0.50 11.45 -1.24
N TYR A 323 0.06 10.22 -1.49
CA TYR A 323 -1.33 9.85 -1.68
C TYR A 323 -1.72 8.74 -0.70
N SER A 324 -2.97 8.75 -0.25
CA SER A 324 -3.53 7.66 0.54
C SER A 324 -3.52 6.34 -0.26
N LEU A 325 -3.04 5.26 0.37
CA LEU A 325 -3.03 3.93 -0.24
C LEU A 325 -4.45 3.44 -0.55
N VAL A 326 -5.39 3.66 0.37
CA VAL A 326 -6.78 3.16 0.23
C VAL A 326 -7.56 3.85 -0.88
N ASP A 327 -7.17 5.07 -1.25
CA ASP A 327 -7.81 5.84 -2.31
C ASP A 327 -7.13 5.64 -3.68
N SER A 328 -6.00 4.92 -3.71
CA SER A 328 -5.20 4.70 -4.93
C SER A 328 -5.52 3.34 -5.54
N SER A 329 -5.92 3.31 -6.81
CA SER A 329 -6.29 2.08 -7.51
C SER A 329 -5.93 2.12 -8.99
N ILE A 330 -5.78 0.93 -9.55
CA ILE A 330 -5.59 0.68 -11.00
C ILE A 330 -6.74 -0.21 -11.45
N GLN A 331 -7.62 0.30 -12.30
CA GLN A 331 -8.68 -0.49 -12.94
C GLN A 331 -8.24 -0.86 -14.35
N VAL A 332 -8.11 -2.16 -14.59
CA VAL A 332 -7.60 -2.72 -15.84
C VAL A 332 -8.75 -3.24 -16.70
N ALA A 333 -8.87 -2.74 -17.91
CA ALA A 333 -9.80 -3.25 -18.89
C ALA A 333 -9.23 -4.49 -19.63
N SER A 334 -10.08 -5.21 -20.36
CA SER A 334 -9.72 -6.44 -21.08
C SER A 334 -8.57 -6.24 -22.10
N ASN A 335 -8.44 -5.04 -22.66
CA ASN A 335 -7.42 -4.72 -23.65
C ASN A 335 -5.96 -4.75 -23.13
N MET A 336 -5.74 -4.68 -21.83
CA MET A 336 -4.44 -4.89 -21.20
C MET A 336 -4.22 -6.33 -20.71
N GLY A 337 -5.27 -7.14 -20.66
CA GLY A 337 -5.20 -8.53 -20.19
C GLY A 337 -4.55 -8.63 -18.81
N ASN A 338 -3.69 -9.64 -18.63
CA ASN A 338 -2.96 -9.89 -17.37
C ASN A 338 -1.58 -9.22 -17.32
N SER A 339 -1.34 -8.18 -18.10
CA SER A 339 -0.01 -7.57 -18.25
C SER A 339 0.54 -6.99 -16.92
N LEU A 340 -0.33 -6.66 -15.97
CA LEU A 340 0.06 -6.20 -14.64
C LEU A 340 0.21 -7.31 -13.59
N ASN A 341 -0.07 -8.57 -13.93
CA ASN A 341 0.17 -9.70 -13.03
C ASN A 341 1.66 -9.85 -12.74
N GLY A 342 2.00 -9.95 -11.47
CA GLY A 342 3.39 -10.04 -11.03
C GLY A 342 4.07 -8.68 -10.87
N LEU A 343 3.32 -7.58 -10.84
CA LEU A 343 3.79 -6.32 -10.30
C LEU A 343 4.30 -6.55 -8.88
N LEU A 344 5.50 -6.06 -8.66
CA LEU A 344 6.30 -6.30 -7.46
C LEU A 344 5.76 -5.48 -6.27
N SER A 345 6.24 -5.83 -5.08
CA SER A 345 6.06 -5.01 -3.89
C SER A 345 6.72 -3.64 -4.05
N MET A 346 6.11 -2.65 -3.43
CA MET A 346 6.66 -1.31 -3.24
C MET A 346 6.65 -0.95 -1.76
N SER A 347 7.40 0.08 -1.37
CA SER A 347 7.31 0.62 -0.02
C SER A 347 6.17 1.63 0.08
N VAL A 348 5.38 1.49 1.14
CA VAL A 348 4.36 2.46 1.58
C VAL A 348 4.74 2.98 2.96
N PHE A 349 4.24 4.15 3.32
CA PHE A 349 4.70 4.86 4.51
C PHE A 349 3.55 5.16 5.46
N ASP A 350 3.82 5.01 6.76
CA ASP A 350 2.87 5.37 7.80
C ASP A 350 3.00 6.85 8.25
N LYS A 351 2.24 7.25 9.28
CA LYS A 351 2.26 8.63 9.81
C LYS A 351 3.64 9.08 10.33
N TYR A 352 4.53 8.15 10.69
CA TYR A 352 5.91 8.43 11.12
C TYR A 352 6.91 8.34 9.97
N LYS A 353 6.45 8.17 8.72
CA LYS A 353 7.27 7.92 7.54
C LYS A 353 8.14 6.67 7.68
N ARG A 354 7.63 5.64 8.35
CA ARG A 354 8.26 4.32 8.39
C ARG A 354 7.82 3.53 7.17
N ASP A 355 8.74 2.82 6.56
CA ASP A 355 8.49 2.04 5.36
C ASP A 355 7.97 0.64 5.66
N TYR A 356 6.99 0.22 4.89
CA TYR A 356 6.40 -1.11 4.94
C TYR A 356 6.30 -1.67 3.52
N SER A 357 6.57 -2.96 3.36
CA SER A 357 6.40 -3.63 2.07
C SER A 357 4.91 -3.81 1.76
N PHE A 358 4.49 -3.41 0.58
CA PHE A 358 3.13 -3.55 0.08
C PHE A 358 3.11 -4.29 -1.26
N ASP A 359 2.25 -5.32 -1.38
CA ASP A 359 1.99 -6.02 -2.64
C ASP A 359 1.04 -5.20 -3.51
N MET A 360 1.52 -4.73 -4.66
CA MET A 360 0.74 -3.91 -5.60
C MET A 360 -0.49 -4.63 -6.17
N ASN A 361 -0.58 -5.96 -6.09
CA ASN A 361 -1.80 -6.68 -6.46
C ASN A 361 -3.02 -6.24 -5.63
N GLY A 362 -2.82 -5.68 -4.45
CA GLY A 362 -3.89 -5.14 -3.60
C GLY A 362 -4.59 -3.89 -4.15
N VAL A 363 -4.00 -3.19 -5.11
CA VAL A 363 -4.56 -1.98 -5.74
C VAL A 363 -4.99 -2.18 -7.19
N ILE A 364 -4.74 -3.37 -7.76
CA ILE A 364 -5.09 -3.70 -9.15
C ILE A 364 -6.46 -4.38 -9.16
N HIS A 365 -7.41 -3.78 -9.86
CA HIS A 365 -8.75 -4.29 -10.04
C HIS A 365 -9.01 -4.53 -11.53
N TYR A 366 -9.37 -5.74 -11.88
CA TYR A 366 -9.79 -6.06 -13.24
C TYR A 366 -11.27 -5.72 -13.38
N ALA A 367 -11.61 -4.91 -14.38
CA ALA A 367 -13.01 -4.63 -14.70
C ALA A 367 -13.70 -5.95 -15.07
N SER A 368 -14.71 -6.36 -14.30
CA SER A 368 -15.64 -7.39 -14.79
C SER A 368 -16.38 -6.77 -15.95
N GLU A 369 -16.27 -7.34 -17.15
CA GLU A 369 -17.18 -6.95 -18.22
C GLU A 369 -18.61 -7.12 -17.72
N SER A 370 -19.45 -6.09 -17.94
CA SER A 370 -20.85 -6.09 -17.55
C SER A 370 -21.49 -7.40 -18.00
N GLY A 371 -22.01 -8.15 -17.07
CA GLY A 371 -22.62 -9.42 -17.39
C GLY A 371 -23.81 -9.23 -18.32
N LEU A 372 -24.23 -10.28 -18.97
CA LEU A 372 -25.40 -10.41 -19.86
C LEU A 372 -26.68 -9.65 -19.43
N VAL A 373 -26.75 -9.18 -18.18
CA VAL A 373 -27.91 -8.47 -17.61
C VAL A 373 -28.15 -7.11 -18.27
N ASP A 374 -27.08 -6.38 -18.64
CA ASP A 374 -27.24 -5.07 -19.30
C ASP A 374 -27.73 -5.22 -20.76
N GLU A 375 -27.54 -6.37 -21.37
CA GLU A 375 -28.05 -6.72 -22.68
C GLU A 375 -29.57 -7.01 -22.70
N LEU A 376 -30.15 -7.34 -21.52
CA LEU A 376 -31.57 -7.69 -21.40
C LEU A 376 -32.52 -6.49 -21.37
N ASN A 377 -32.03 -5.28 -21.12
CA ASN A 377 -32.87 -4.10 -20.86
C ASN A 377 -33.23 -3.27 -22.09
N TYR A 378 -32.86 -3.72 -23.30
CA TYR A 378 -33.17 -2.98 -24.51
C TYR A 378 -34.60 -3.28 -24.99
N SER A 379 -35.50 -2.30 -24.98
CA SER A 379 -36.81 -2.37 -25.60
C SER A 379 -36.90 -1.29 -26.69
N ASP A 380 -37.37 -1.71 -27.88
CA ASP A 380 -37.42 -0.89 -29.08
C ASP A 380 -38.73 -0.09 -29.13
N THR A 381 -38.72 1.16 -28.68
CA THR A 381 -39.86 2.10 -28.84
C THR A 381 -39.50 3.18 -29.86
N ASN A 382 -39.62 2.84 -31.13
CA ASN A 382 -39.36 3.76 -32.23
C ASN A 382 -40.63 4.46 -32.69
N TYR A 383 -40.59 5.80 -32.79
CA TYR A 383 -41.58 6.63 -33.46
C TYR A 383 -40.98 7.08 -34.80
N SER A 384 -41.66 6.83 -35.92
CA SER A 384 -41.22 7.28 -37.23
C SER A 384 -42.29 8.08 -37.94
N SER A 385 -41.89 9.14 -38.62
CA SER A 385 -42.72 9.93 -39.54
C SER A 385 -41.95 10.16 -40.84
N ALA A 386 -42.58 9.98 -41.97
CA ALA A 386 -41.97 10.19 -43.26
C ALA A 386 -42.87 11.03 -44.15
N THR A 387 -42.26 11.97 -44.87
CA THR A 387 -42.83 12.67 -46.05
C THR A 387 -41.94 12.37 -47.26
N ASP A 388 -42.33 12.79 -48.46
CA ASP A 388 -41.58 12.56 -49.67
C ASP A 388 -40.12 13.05 -49.58
N ASP A 389 -39.86 14.12 -48.82
CA ASP A 389 -38.54 14.78 -48.71
C ASP A 389 -37.89 14.67 -47.34
N LEU A 390 -38.58 14.19 -46.30
CA LEU A 390 -38.07 14.15 -44.93
C LEU A 390 -38.52 12.87 -44.23
N GLN A 391 -37.57 12.15 -43.69
CA GLN A 391 -37.80 11.03 -42.78
C GLN A 391 -37.24 11.37 -41.39
N LEU A 392 -38.05 11.17 -40.36
CA LEU A 392 -37.68 11.35 -38.96
C LEU A 392 -37.99 10.07 -38.18
N SER A 393 -37.02 9.60 -37.44
CA SER A 393 -37.16 8.50 -36.47
C SER A 393 -36.62 8.94 -35.10
N VAL A 394 -37.38 8.69 -34.05
CA VAL A 394 -37.01 9.03 -32.66
C VAL A 394 -37.27 7.82 -31.78
N ASN A 395 -36.29 7.44 -30.99
CA ASN A 395 -36.42 6.47 -29.93
C ASN A 395 -36.28 7.17 -28.59
N LEU A 396 -37.33 7.17 -27.77
CA LEU A 396 -37.37 7.89 -26.48
C LEU A 396 -36.65 7.14 -25.36
N GLN A 397 -36.42 5.84 -25.54
CA GLN A 397 -35.84 5.02 -24.48
C GLN A 397 -34.32 5.10 -24.45
N ASP A 398 -33.67 5.18 -25.62
CA ASP A 398 -32.23 5.38 -25.74
C ASP A 398 -31.85 6.83 -26.07
N ASN A 399 -32.82 7.74 -26.01
CA ASN A 399 -32.66 9.16 -26.33
C ASN A 399 -32.03 9.39 -27.72
N SER A 400 -32.37 8.55 -28.72
CA SER A 400 -31.79 8.63 -30.04
C SER A 400 -32.75 9.25 -31.08
N ALA A 401 -32.17 9.94 -32.06
CA ALA A 401 -32.91 10.54 -33.13
C ALA A 401 -32.15 10.38 -34.48
N LYS A 402 -32.88 10.15 -35.53
CA LYS A 402 -32.36 10.11 -36.89
C LYS A 402 -33.27 10.89 -37.82
N MET A 403 -32.68 11.75 -38.65
CA MET A 403 -33.37 12.56 -39.64
C MET A 403 -32.66 12.43 -40.98
N THR A 404 -33.40 12.22 -42.06
CA THR A 404 -32.85 12.21 -43.41
C THR A 404 -33.71 13.08 -44.32
N THR A 405 -33.05 13.79 -45.23
CA THR A 405 -33.71 14.61 -46.26
C THR A 405 -32.95 14.47 -47.59
N GLN A 406 -33.65 14.65 -48.70
CA GLN A 406 -33.04 14.68 -50.02
C GLN A 406 -33.01 16.12 -50.56
N LEU A 407 -31.82 16.57 -50.94
CA LEU A 407 -31.60 17.89 -51.56
C LEU A 407 -31.03 17.67 -52.95
N ASN A 408 -31.90 17.75 -54.00
CA ASN A 408 -31.59 17.34 -55.35
C ASN A 408 -31.22 15.85 -55.39
N GLU A 409 -30.02 15.50 -55.88
CA GLU A 409 -29.51 14.12 -55.94
C GLU A 409 -28.64 13.73 -54.73
N VAL A 410 -28.61 14.55 -53.70
CA VAL A 410 -27.80 14.35 -52.49
C VAL A 410 -28.68 14.04 -51.30
N ASN A 411 -28.45 12.92 -50.63
CA ASN A 411 -29.11 12.61 -49.36
C ASN A 411 -28.28 13.18 -48.21
N VAL A 412 -28.94 13.93 -47.35
CA VAL A 412 -28.34 14.48 -46.14
C VAL A 412 -29.01 13.86 -44.91
N GLY A 413 -28.22 13.30 -44.04
CA GLY A 413 -28.68 12.68 -42.81
C GLY A 413 -28.07 13.33 -41.57
N PHE A 414 -28.84 13.36 -40.48
CA PHE A 414 -28.39 13.70 -39.13
C PHE A 414 -28.80 12.58 -38.18
N ALA A 415 -27.90 12.18 -37.29
CA ALA A 415 -28.20 11.20 -36.26
C ALA A 415 -27.66 11.68 -34.91
N HIS A 416 -28.41 11.40 -33.86
CA HIS A 416 -28.04 11.67 -32.48
C HIS A 416 -28.22 10.39 -31.63
N ASN A 417 -27.25 10.02 -30.83
CA ASN A 417 -27.19 8.80 -30.03
C ASN A 417 -27.40 7.49 -30.81
N THR A 418 -27.29 7.55 -32.12
CA THR A 418 -27.29 6.38 -33.01
C THR A 418 -26.29 6.60 -34.12
N LEU A 419 -25.59 5.56 -34.52
CA LEU A 419 -24.74 5.62 -35.71
C LEU A 419 -25.61 5.51 -36.93
N TYR A 420 -25.38 6.38 -37.91
CA TYR A 420 -26.04 6.27 -39.18
C TYR A 420 -25.57 4.96 -39.87
N ASN A 421 -26.46 4.16 -40.40
CA ASN A 421 -26.17 2.83 -40.99
C ASN A 421 -25.69 1.77 -39.98
N SER A 422 -25.98 1.90 -38.66
CA SER A 422 -25.85 0.76 -37.79
C SER A 422 -26.96 -0.26 -38.06
N GLU A 423 -26.62 -1.42 -38.60
CA GLU A 423 -27.56 -2.55 -38.64
C GLU A 423 -27.48 -3.25 -37.28
N ASN A 424 -28.43 -3.00 -36.40
CA ASN A 424 -28.60 -3.76 -35.18
C ASN A 424 -29.35 -5.07 -35.51
N ILE A 425 -28.92 -6.15 -34.90
CA ILE A 425 -29.69 -7.40 -34.93
C ILE A 425 -30.87 -7.19 -33.99
N SER A 426 -32.09 -7.16 -34.54
CA SER A 426 -33.30 -6.98 -33.75
C SER A 426 -33.35 -7.95 -32.58
N GLY A 427 -33.59 -7.45 -31.35
CA GLY A 427 -33.68 -8.24 -30.14
C GLY A 427 -32.40 -8.37 -29.33
N PHE A 428 -31.27 -7.82 -29.76
CA PHE A 428 -30.02 -7.76 -29.03
C PHE A 428 -29.60 -6.30 -28.76
N SER A 429 -28.74 -6.07 -27.80
CA SER A 429 -28.29 -4.74 -27.41
C SER A 429 -27.39 -4.07 -28.47
N LYS A 430 -27.06 -2.77 -28.25
CA LYS A 430 -26.09 -2.02 -29.05
C LYS A 430 -24.73 -2.74 -29.21
N GLN A 431 -24.34 -3.61 -28.26
CA GLN A 431 -23.10 -4.36 -28.30
C GLN A 431 -23.00 -5.32 -29.52
N TYR A 432 -24.13 -5.74 -30.07
CA TYR A 432 -24.22 -6.56 -31.28
C TYR A 432 -24.48 -5.76 -32.57
N SER A 433 -24.24 -4.44 -32.53
CA SER A 433 -24.22 -3.66 -33.75
C SER A 433 -23.15 -4.19 -34.68
N LEU A 434 -23.56 -4.60 -35.91
CA LEU A 434 -22.67 -5.17 -36.91
C LEU A 434 -21.60 -4.20 -37.42
N PHE A 435 -21.63 -2.94 -36.99
CA PHE A 435 -20.78 -1.85 -37.46
C PHE A 435 -20.09 -1.09 -36.36
N ASP A 436 -20.07 -1.62 -35.13
CA ASP A 436 -19.41 -0.96 -34.02
C ASP A 436 -17.90 -0.93 -34.19
N ASN A 437 -17.33 0.27 -34.06
CA ASN A 437 -15.91 0.43 -33.92
C ASN A 437 -15.53 0.09 -32.47
N ALA A 438 -14.51 -0.74 -32.26
CA ALA A 438 -14.03 -1.15 -30.94
C ALA A 438 -13.65 0.03 -30.02
N TYR A 439 -13.32 1.19 -30.60
CA TYR A 439 -13.01 2.42 -29.87
C TYR A 439 -14.25 3.24 -29.51
N LEU A 440 -15.43 2.90 -30.05
CA LEU A 440 -16.69 3.61 -29.87
C LEU A 440 -17.64 2.97 -28.88
N SER A 441 -17.41 1.73 -28.52
CA SER A 441 -18.33 0.95 -27.65
C SER A 441 -18.62 1.59 -26.30
N GLN A 442 -17.85 2.61 -25.93
CA GLN A 442 -17.92 3.28 -24.62
C GLN A 442 -18.58 4.66 -24.65
N LEU A 443 -18.91 5.20 -25.83
CA LEU A 443 -19.57 6.51 -25.92
C LEU A 443 -21.04 6.41 -25.51
N LYS A 444 -21.45 7.23 -24.55
CA LYS A 444 -22.86 7.34 -24.12
C LYS A 444 -23.69 8.24 -25.03
N GLY A 445 -23.06 9.20 -25.70
CA GLY A 445 -23.71 10.11 -26.60
C GLY A 445 -22.90 10.31 -27.88
N SER A 446 -23.57 10.30 -29.02
CA SER A 446 -22.91 10.58 -30.31
C SER A 446 -23.85 11.36 -31.23
N SER A 447 -23.28 12.19 -32.12
CA SER A 447 -23.99 12.88 -33.16
C SER A 447 -23.22 12.73 -34.48
N SER A 448 -23.92 12.48 -35.56
CA SER A 448 -23.29 12.41 -36.89
C SER A 448 -24.08 13.17 -37.93
N ILE A 449 -23.37 13.66 -38.94
CA ILE A 449 -23.89 14.23 -40.16
C ILE A 449 -23.39 13.36 -41.31
N GLN A 450 -24.31 12.94 -42.18
CA GLN A 450 -24.02 12.12 -43.33
C GLN A 450 -24.41 12.86 -44.62
N ILE A 451 -23.57 12.72 -45.66
CA ILE A 451 -23.82 13.20 -47.00
C ILE A 451 -23.60 12.02 -47.94
N ALA A 452 -24.63 11.63 -48.65
CA ALA A 452 -24.57 10.52 -49.58
C ALA A 452 -24.99 10.98 -50.99
N LYS A 453 -24.18 10.61 -51.98
CA LYS A 453 -24.48 10.80 -53.41
C LYS A 453 -23.99 9.59 -54.18
N ASP A 454 -24.83 9.10 -55.10
CA ASP A 454 -24.55 7.88 -55.85
C ASP A 454 -24.17 6.72 -54.92
N ASN A 455 -23.02 6.11 -55.14
CA ASN A 455 -22.49 4.97 -54.37
C ASN A 455 -21.54 5.40 -53.22
N ALA A 456 -21.43 6.68 -52.96
CA ALA A 456 -20.48 7.20 -51.94
C ALA A 456 -21.18 7.92 -50.83
N THR A 457 -20.74 7.67 -49.60
CA THR A 457 -21.23 8.32 -48.40
C THR A 457 -20.05 8.84 -47.57
N LEU A 458 -20.13 10.11 -47.20
CA LEU A 458 -19.25 10.74 -46.22
C LEU A 458 -20.01 10.95 -44.91
N GLU A 459 -19.44 10.57 -43.77
CA GLU A 459 -20.00 10.78 -42.45
C GLU A 459 -19.01 11.50 -41.57
N LEU A 460 -19.45 12.54 -40.90
CA LEU A 460 -18.73 13.21 -39.80
C LEU A 460 -19.41 12.85 -38.49
N LEU A 461 -18.62 12.41 -37.52
CA LEU A 461 -19.11 11.99 -36.21
C LEU A 461 -18.43 12.78 -35.10
N SER A 462 -19.20 13.07 -34.06
CA SER A 462 -18.71 13.52 -32.75
C SER A 462 -19.40 12.73 -31.66
N GLY A 463 -18.63 12.24 -30.70
CA GLY A 463 -19.12 11.48 -29.55
C GLY A 463 -18.53 11.98 -28.25
N TYR A 464 -19.26 11.75 -27.16
CA TYR A 464 -18.80 12.06 -25.83
C TYR A 464 -19.30 11.04 -24.81
N TRP A 465 -18.55 10.89 -23.73
CA TRP A 465 -18.94 10.22 -22.50
C TRP A 465 -18.43 11.06 -21.32
N ASP A 466 -19.32 11.31 -20.38
CA ASP A 466 -19.03 12.02 -19.15
C ASP A 466 -19.54 11.14 -18.00
N ALA A 467 -18.65 10.65 -17.17
CA ALA A 467 -18.98 9.92 -15.95
C ALA A 467 -18.76 10.85 -14.77
N ASP A 468 -19.87 11.46 -14.32
CA ASP A 468 -19.97 12.19 -13.05
C ASP A 468 -18.70 12.99 -12.65
N ASN A 469 -18.24 13.89 -13.55
CA ASN A 469 -17.21 14.92 -13.38
C ASN A 469 -15.73 14.56 -13.45
N GLU A 470 -15.30 13.30 -13.66
CA GLU A 470 -13.85 13.01 -13.65
C GLU A 470 -13.31 12.24 -14.88
N GLN A 471 -14.16 11.69 -15.74
CA GLN A 471 -13.72 10.88 -16.88
C GLN A 471 -14.41 11.30 -18.17
N ALA A 472 -13.88 12.29 -18.85
CA ALA A 472 -14.43 12.75 -20.11
C ALA A 472 -13.76 12.03 -21.28
N ILE A 473 -14.56 11.33 -22.13
CA ILE A 473 -14.13 10.79 -23.42
C ILE A 473 -14.76 11.63 -24.52
N LYS A 474 -13.95 12.13 -25.44
CA LYS A 474 -14.39 12.87 -26.63
C LYS A 474 -13.89 12.17 -27.88
N GLU A 475 -14.74 12.05 -28.87
CA GLU A 475 -14.37 11.52 -30.18
C GLU A 475 -14.78 12.48 -31.30
N VAL A 476 -13.92 12.55 -32.30
CA VAL A 476 -14.22 13.10 -33.62
C VAL A 476 -13.81 12.09 -34.67
N GLY A 477 -14.70 11.77 -35.59
CA GLY A 477 -14.43 10.79 -36.64
C GLY A 477 -14.92 11.22 -38.01
N VAL A 478 -14.22 10.75 -39.04
CA VAL A 478 -14.61 10.88 -40.42
C VAL A 478 -14.67 9.49 -41.03
N SER A 479 -15.78 9.13 -41.64
CA SER A 479 -15.86 7.88 -42.38
C SER A 479 -16.27 8.11 -43.82
N PHE A 480 -15.71 7.29 -44.69
CA PHE A 480 -16.05 7.20 -46.09
C PHE A 480 -16.52 5.78 -46.40
N LEU A 481 -17.71 5.66 -46.95
CA LEU A 481 -18.29 4.40 -47.39
C LEU A 481 -18.45 4.47 -48.92
N ASN A 482 -18.09 3.40 -49.60
CA ASN A 482 -18.32 3.23 -51.02
C ASN A 482 -19.05 1.90 -51.29
N ASP A 483 -20.24 1.99 -51.88
CA ASP A 483 -21.01 0.86 -52.35
C ASP A 483 -20.54 0.49 -53.77
N PHE A 484 -19.82 -0.63 -53.92
CA PHE A 484 -19.37 -1.09 -55.24
C PHE A 484 -20.52 -1.67 -56.08
N ASN A 485 -21.50 -2.25 -55.39
CA ASN A 485 -22.77 -2.73 -55.92
C ASN A 485 -23.74 -2.98 -54.75
N ASP A 486 -24.98 -3.40 -55.02
CA ASP A 486 -26.01 -3.68 -54.02
C ASP A 486 -25.60 -4.76 -52.99
N ASP A 487 -24.60 -5.58 -53.33
CA ASP A 487 -24.16 -6.72 -52.54
C ASP A 487 -22.82 -6.50 -51.79
N PHE A 488 -22.06 -5.44 -52.12
CA PHE A 488 -20.73 -5.25 -51.57
C PHE A 488 -20.37 -3.79 -51.31
N TYR A 489 -19.99 -3.47 -50.05
CA TYR A 489 -19.42 -2.18 -49.72
C TYR A 489 -18.16 -2.28 -48.84
N ILE A 490 -17.40 -1.21 -48.83
CA ILE A 490 -16.28 -0.97 -47.91
C ILE A 490 -16.48 0.40 -47.23
N LYS A 491 -16.31 0.42 -45.91
CA LYS A 491 -16.28 1.64 -45.11
C LYS A 491 -14.90 1.79 -44.47
N ALA A 492 -14.27 2.93 -44.69
CA ALA A 492 -13.04 3.33 -44.00
C ALA A 492 -13.37 4.46 -43.04
N ARG A 493 -12.84 4.41 -41.84
CA ARG A 493 -13.05 5.42 -40.80
C ARG A 493 -11.73 5.82 -40.14
N LEU A 494 -11.52 7.13 -39.99
CA LEU A 494 -10.48 7.72 -39.17
C LEU A 494 -11.13 8.34 -37.93
N SER A 495 -10.66 7.99 -36.76
CA SER A 495 -11.14 8.51 -35.48
C SER A 495 -9.99 9.12 -34.67
N TYR A 496 -10.32 10.20 -33.95
CA TYR A 496 -9.50 10.79 -32.92
C TYR A 496 -10.30 10.75 -31.61
N LEU A 497 -9.73 10.11 -30.57
CA LEU A 497 -10.29 10.07 -29.23
C LEU A 497 -9.36 10.84 -28.27
N GLU A 498 -9.96 11.58 -27.37
CA GLU A 498 -9.30 12.18 -26.20
C GLU A 498 -9.99 11.67 -24.94
N GLU A 499 -9.21 11.11 -24.03
CA GLU A 499 -9.65 10.57 -22.74
C GLU A 499 -8.92 11.30 -21.63
N ASP A 500 -9.65 11.74 -20.60
CA ASP A 500 -9.07 12.37 -19.39
C ASP A 500 -8.89 11.29 -18.30
N GLU A 501 -7.69 11.21 -17.71
CA GLU A 501 -7.31 10.29 -16.62
C GLU A 501 -7.50 8.80 -16.94
N THR A 502 -7.80 8.49 -18.19
CA THR A 502 -7.99 7.12 -18.70
C THR A 502 -7.26 6.94 -20.01
N PHE A 503 -6.99 5.71 -20.41
CA PHE A 503 -6.58 5.37 -21.76
C PHE A 503 -7.15 4.01 -22.16
N LEU A 504 -7.83 3.97 -23.30
CA LEU A 504 -8.48 2.76 -23.80
C LEU A 504 -9.28 2.06 -22.69
N SER A 505 -10.01 2.83 -21.87
CA SER A 505 -10.85 2.39 -20.74
C SER A 505 -10.10 1.84 -19.53
N ASN A 506 -8.80 1.98 -19.45
CA ASN A 506 -8.07 1.70 -18.24
C ASN A 506 -8.03 2.96 -17.38
N TYR A 507 -8.42 2.85 -16.11
CA TYR A 507 -8.49 3.96 -15.17
C TYR A 507 -7.48 3.83 -14.06
N PHE A 508 -6.79 4.93 -13.76
CA PHE A 508 -5.71 5.00 -12.79
C PHE A 508 -5.96 6.18 -11.86
N SER A 509 -6.13 5.92 -10.56
CA SER A 509 -6.49 6.97 -9.59
C SER A 509 -5.33 7.37 -8.70
N ASN A 510 -5.38 8.61 -8.24
CA ASN A 510 -4.50 9.19 -7.22
C ASN A 510 -3.00 8.97 -7.49
N ALA A 511 -2.34 8.10 -6.72
CA ALA A 511 -0.90 7.84 -6.85
C ALA A 511 -0.49 7.33 -8.24
N TYR A 512 -1.41 6.71 -8.98
CA TYR A 512 -1.17 6.11 -10.30
C TYR A 512 -1.76 6.91 -11.45
N LYS A 513 -2.36 8.08 -11.20
CA LYS A 513 -3.06 8.87 -12.21
C LYS A 513 -2.20 9.14 -13.44
N THR A 514 -2.86 9.15 -14.59
CA THR A 514 -2.28 9.52 -15.87
C THR A 514 -2.82 10.88 -16.33
N GLY A 515 -2.14 11.51 -17.28
CA GLY A 515 -2.68 12.67 -17.96
C GLY A 515 -3.65 12.28 -19.08
N LYS A 516 -3.84 13.19 -20.03
CA LYS A 516 -4.71 12.96 -21.18
C LYS A 516 -4.15 11.88 -22.11
N ALA A 517 -5.04 11.02 -22.59
CA ALA A 517 -4.73 10.08 -23.66
C ALA A 517 -5.33 10.54 -24.99
N LYS A 518 -4.57 10.40 -26.06
CA LYS A 518 -4.94 10.76 -27.43
C LYS A 518 -4.77 9.55 -28.33
N THR A 519 -5.87 9.03 -28.85
CA THR A 519 -5.88 7.86 -29.72
C THR A 519 -6.26 8.24 -31.14
N HIS A 520 -5.40 7.91 -32.08
CA HIS A 520 -5.69 7.96 -33.52
C HIS A 520 -5.95 6.54 -34.01
N ALA A 521 -7.15 6.29 -34.52
CA ALA A 521 -7.57 4.97 -34.97
C ALA A 521 -8.00 4.98 -36.44
N LEU A 522 -7.65 3.91 -37.16
CA LEU A 522 -8.16 3.57 -38.46
C LEU A 522 -9.00 2.30 -38.35
N SER A 523 -10.23 2.33 -38.87
CA SER A 523 -11.11 1.18 -38.95
C SER A 523 -11.53 0.93 -40.38
N LEU A 524 -11.51 -0.33 -40.78
CA LEU A 524 -12.01 -0.81 -42.08
C LEU A 524 -13.13 -1.82 -41.84
N THR A 525 -14.26 -1.62 -42.47
CA THR A 525 -15.41 -2.54 -42.46
C THR A 525 -15.76 -2.91 -43.88
N SER A 526 -15.93 -4.19 -44.12
CA SER A 526 -16.48 -4.68 -45.40
C SER A 526 -17.73 -5.49 -45.14
N SER A 527 -18.71 -5.39 -46.04
CA SER A 527 -19.93 -6.18 -46.00
C SER A 527 -20.19 -6.77 -47.40
N LEU A 528 -20.43 -8.08 -47.44
CA LEU A 528 -20.73 -8.83 -48.62
C LEU A 528 -22.07 -9.55 -48.41
N LYS A 529 -23.02 -9.37 -49.35
CA LYS A 529 -24.35 -10.00 -49.36
C LYS A 529 -24.47 -11.00 -50.51
N PRO A 530 -23.98 -12.24 -50.35
CA PRO A 530 -24.05 -13.25 -51.42
C PRO A 530 -25.48 -13.59 -51.85
N THR A 531 -26.44 -13.36 -50.96
CA THR A 531 -27.88 -13.45 -51.22
C THR A 531 -28.62 -12.34 -50.47
N ALA A 532 -29.88 -12.08 -50.81
CA ALA A 532 -30.71 -11.08 -50.13
C ALA A 532 -30.80 -11.30 -48.60
N ASN A 533 -30.65 -12.53 -48.13
CA ASN A 533 -30.79 -12.92 -46.74
C ASN A 533 -29.45 -13.13 -46.00
N LEU A 534 -28.36 -13.34 -46.74
CA LEU A 534 -27.05 -13.66 -46.13
C LEU A 534 -26.12 -12.44 -46.22
N ASN A 535 -25.61 -12.01 -45.09
CA ASN A 535 -24.62 -10.94 -44.99
C ASN A 535 -23.37 -11.42 -44.24
N ILE A 536 -22.20 -11.19 -44.82
CA ILE A 536 -20.89 -11.50 -44.26
C ILE A 536 -20.18 -10.17 -44.02
N ILE A 537 -19.84 -9.87 -42.75
CA ILE A 537 -19.23 -8.61 -42.35
C ILE A 537 -17.87 -8.91 -41.74
N ALA A 538 -16.85 -8.21 -42.19
CA ALA A 538 -15.53 -8.26 -41.60
C ALA A 538 -15.09 -6.85 -41.19
N GLN A 539 -14.45 -6.76 -40.02
CA GLN A 539 -13.94 -5.52 -39.48
C GLN A 539 -12.48 -5.68 -39.05
N TYR A 540 -11.70 -4.63 -39.25
CA TYR A 540 -10.36 -4.49 -38.73
C TYR A 540 -10.16 -3.07 -38.21
N SER A 541 -9.60 -2.91 -37.02
CA SER A 541 -9.24 -1.59 -36.47
C SER A 541 -7.85 -1.61 -35.88
N GLN A 542 -7.12 -0.51 -36.07
CA GLN A 542 -5.80 -0.30 -35.49
C GLN A 542 -5.74 1.12 -34.94
N GLY A 543 -5.16 1.26 -33.73
CA GLY A 543 -4.99 2.55 -33.06
C GLY A 543 -3.58 2.77 -32.53
N ASN A 544 -3.21 4.04 -32.46
CA ASN A 544 -2.02 4.52 -31.78
C ASN A 544 -2.47 5.49 -30.68
N THR A 545 -2.13 5.19 -29.42
CA THR A 545 -2.49 5.99 -28.26
C THR A 545 -1.24 6.58 -27.62
N GLN A 546 -1.21 7.88 -27.46
CA GLN A 546 -0.22 8.62 -26.69
C GLN A 546 -0.88 9.07 -25.38
N VAL A 547 -0.23 8.81 -24.26
CA VAL A 547 -0.68 9.19 -22.92
C VAL A 547 0.29 10.19 -22.34
N ASP A 548 -0.23 11.31 -21.83
CA ASP A 548 0.58 12.32 -21.17
C ASP A 548 0.96 11.83 -19.76
N SER A 549 2.22 11.92 -19.37
CA SER A 549 2.70 11.61 -18.02
C SER A 549 2.50 12.78 -17.06
N LEU A 550 2.31 12.49 -15.78
CA LEU A 550 2.20 13.46 -14.71
C LEU A 550 3.40 13.34 -13.76
N SER A 551 3.98 14.46 -13.38
CA SER A 551 5.18 14.49 -12.52
C SER A 551 4.91 13.98 -11.11
N ASP A 552 3.66 14.07 -10.65
CA ASP A 552 3.20 13.66 -9.32
C ASP A 552 2.51 12.27 -9.30
N SER A 553 2.85 11.42 -10.26
CA SER A 553 2.39 10.03 -10.37
C SER A 553 3.52 9.04 -10.13
N VAL A 554 3.17 7.85 -9.67
CA VAL A 554 4.06 6.67 -9.67
C VAL A 554 4.35 6.21 -11.09
N ILE A 555 3.42 6.46 -12.03
CA ILE A 555 3.63 6.20 -13.47
C ILE A 555 4.45 7.36 -14.03
N SER A 556 5.74 7.13 -14.20
CA SER A 556 6.67 8.15 -14.69
C SER A 556 6.56 8.39 -16.19
N ASP A 557 6.18 7.38 -16.98
CA ASP A 557 5.99 7.47 -18.42
C ASP A 557 5.18 6.29 -18.97
N ILE A 558 4.44 6.53 -20.06
CA ILE A 558 3.78 5.51 -20.86
C ILE A 558 4.26 5.62 -22.31
N SER A 559 4.88 4.57 -22.82
CA SER A 559 5.32 4.56 -24.21
C SER A 559 4.13 4.60 -25.17
N LEU A 560 4.37 5.01 -26.43
CA LEU A 560 3.33 4.93 -27.47
C LEU A 560 2.70 3.53 -27.49
N LEU A 561 1.38 3.47 -27.30
CA LEU A 561 0.61 2.23 -27.32
C LEU A 561 0.10 1.97 -28.72
N LYS A 562 0.18 0.71 -29.18
CA LYS A 562 -0.53 0.25 -30.36
C LYS A 562 -1.60 -0.73 -29.95
N SER A 563 -2.78 -0.60 -30.53
CA SER A 563 -3.92 -1.46 -30.27
C SER A 563 -4.53 -1.95 -31.58
N GLN A 564 -5.16 -3.12 -31.52
CA GLN A 564 -5.84 -3.70 -32.66
C GLN A 564 -7.11 -4.46 -32.26
N TYR A 565 -8.04 -4.54 -33.21
CA TYR A 565 -9.28 -5.27 -33.10
C TYR A 565 -9.62 -5.88 -34.46
N TYR A 566 -10.20 -7.07 -34.50
CA TYR A 566 -10.80 -7.62 -35.71
C TYR A 566 -11.97 -8.53 -35.37
N SER A 567 -12.95 -8.58 -36.31
CA SER A 567 -14.09 -9.47 -36.20
C SER A 567 -14.58 -9.94 -37.57
N ALA A 568 -15.26 -11.07 -37.56
CA ALA A 568 -15.99 -11.57 -38.70
C ALA A 568 -17.36 -12.07 -38.24
N THR A 569 -18.43 -11.61 -38.88
CA THR A 569 -19.81 -11.97 -38.55
C THR A 569 -20.55 -12.45 -39.80
N VAL A 570 -21.24 -13.55 -39.66
CA VAL A 570 -22.18 -14.06 -40.67
C VAL A 570 -23.58 -13.90 -40.12
N LEU A 571 -24.42 -13.17 -40.82
CA LEU A 571 -25.83 -12.96 -40.48
C LEU A 571 -26.71 -13.53 -41.61
N ASN A 572 -27.63 -14.42 -41.27
CA ASN A 572 -28.63 -14.95 -42.16
C ASN A 572 -30.03 -14.58 -41.67
N LYS A 573 -30.82 -13.88 -42.48
CA LYS A 573 -32.20 -13.48 -42.22
C LYS A 573 -33.16 -14.43 -42.88
N ASN A 574 -34.40 -14.54 -42.35
CA ASN A 574 -35.46 -15.41 -42.87
C ASN A 574 -35.01 -16.88 -43.01
N VAL A 575 -34.41 -17.42 -41.93
CA VAL A 575 -33.85 -18.78 -41.95
C VAL A 575 -34.93 -19.84 -41.84
N TYR A 576 -35.88 -19.67 -40.95
CA TYR A 576 -36.99 -20.59 -40.69
C TYR A 576 -38.36 -19.90 -40.77
N PHE A 577 -38.44 -18.63 -40.39
CA PHE A 577 -39.63 -17.80 -40.36
C PHE A 577 -39.37 -16.46 -41.00
N ASP A 578 -40.42 -15.77 -41.47
CA ASP A 578 -40.29 -14.38 -41.90
C ASP A 578 -39.82 -13.53 -40.71
N ASP A 579 -38.83 -12.65 -40.92
CA ASP A 579 -38.22 -11.75 -39.93
C ASP A 579 -37.44 -12.45 -38.81
N ASP A 580 -37.06 -13.72 -38.95
CA ASP A 580 -36.07 -14.31 -38.07
C ASP A 580 -34.62 -13.98 -38.51
N ALA A 581 -33.67 -14.14 -37.58
CA ALA A 581 -32.25 -13.96 -37.89
C ALA A 581 -31.38 -14.91 -37.07
N LEU A 582 -30.44 -15.52 -37.77
CA LEU A 582 -29.36 -16.33 -37.17
C LEU A 582 -28.04 -15.65 -37.45
N PHE A 583 -27.22 -15.45 -36.43
CA PHE A 583 -25.87 -14.95 -36.65
C PHE A 583 -24.82 -15.79 -35.93
N PHE A 584 -23.62 -15.80 -36.52
CA PHE A 584 -22.40 -16.29 -35.90
C PHE A 584 -21.33 -15.20 -36.00
N SER A 585 -20.69 -14.86 -34.89
CA SER A 585 -19.62 -13.87 -34.83
C SER A 585 -18.38 -14.47 -34.22
N LEU A 586 -17.23 -14.22 -34.84
CA LEU A 586 -15.91 -14.44 -34.30
C LEU A 586 -15.26 -13.08 -34.12
N LYS A 587 -14.86 -12.76 -32.91
CA LYS A 587 -14.31 -11.44 -32.53
C LYS A 587 -12.98 -11.62 -31.81
N HIS A 588 -11.96 -10.90 -32.23
CA HIS A 588 -10.77 -10.67 -31.44
C HIS A 588 -10.94 -9.32 -30.74
N PRO A 589 -11.12 -9.29 -29.39
CA PRO A 589 -11.42 -8.05 -28.69
C PRO A 589 -10.30 -7.04 -28.87
N LEU A 590 -10.60 -5.75 -28.64
CA LEU A 590 -9.58 -4.70 -28.64
C LEU A 590 -8.47 -5.07 -27.65
N GLN A 591 -7.23 -5.12 -28.13
CA GLN A 591 -6.08 -5.40 -27.28
C GLN A 591 -4.92 -4.47 -27.60
N ILE A 592 -4.12 -4.16 -26.55
CA ILE A 592 -2.85 -3.47 -26.71
C ILE A 592 -1.81 -4.49 -27.17
N THR A 593 -1.26 -4.26 -28.36
CA THR A 593 -0.27 -5.15 -28.99
C THR A 593 1.17 -4.69 -28.80
N GLN A 594 1.35 -3.40 -28.47
CA GLN A 594 2.65 -2.82 -28.16
C GLN A 594 2.49 -1.67 -27.15
N GLY A 595 3.35 -1.64 -26.16
CA GLY A 595 3.41 -0.56 -25.16
C GLY A 595 4.07 -0.99 -23.87
N SER A 596 4.41 -0.02 -23.03
CA SER A 596 4.96 -0.25 -21.68
C SER A 596 4.61 0.89 -20.75
N LEU A 597 4.42 0.56 -19.47
CA LEU A 597 4.43 1.49 -18.34
C LEU A 597 5.83 1.56 -17.75
N ASN A 598 6.31 2.76 -17.46
CA ASN A 598 7.48 3.00 -16.64
C ASN A 598 6.98 3.49 -15.27
N LEU A 599 7.34 2.77 -14.21
CA LEU A 599 6.94 3.04 -12.84
C LEU A 599 8.16 3.45 -12.03
N SER A 600 8.05 4.52 -11.23
CA SER A 600 9.05 4.90 -10.24
C SER A 600 8.51 4.51 -8.85
N LEU A 601 8.95 3.34 -8.36
CA LEU A 601 8.43 2.71 -7.15
C LEU A 601 9.31 3.06 -5.95
N ALA A 602 8.70 3.50 -4.86
CA ALA A 602 9.40 3.65 -3.59
C ALA A 602 9.95 2.30 -3.11
N ASN A 603 11.22 2.27 -2.70
CA ASN A 603 11.98 1.07 -2.33
C ASN A 603 12.68 1.23 -0.98
N GLY A 604 12.00 1.81 0.01
CA GLY A 604 12.52 2.04 1.35
C GLY A 604 13.11 3.41 1.58
N LEU A 605 13.78 3.56 2.73
CA LEU A 605 14.42 4.79 3.17
C LEU A 605 15.94 4.72 3.02
N ASN A 606 16.54 5.84 2.60
CA ASN A 606 17.98 6.06 2.69
C ASN A 606 18.40 6.38 4.13
N ALA A 607 19.71 6.41 4.39
CA ALA A 607 20.26 6.73 5.71
C ALA A 607 19.90 8.15 6.22
N ASP A 608 19.58 9.07 5.31
CA ASP A 608 19.17 10.45 5.59
C ASP A 608 17.64 10.63 5.70
N ASP A 609 16.88 9.55 5.83
CA ASP A 609 15.42 9.51 5.89
C ASP A 609 14.71 9.93 4.60
N SER A 610 15.44 10.14 3.50
CA SER A 610 14.86 10.35 2.17
C SER A 610 14.38 9.02 1.59
N ILE A 611 13.33 9.10 0.74
CA ILE A 611 12.78 7.91 0.09
C ILE A 611 13.66 7.53 -1.10
N SER A 612 14.05 6.27 -1.20
CA SER A 612 14.71 5.73 -2.38
C SER A 612 13.68 5.26 -3.39
N PHE A 613 13.98 5.38 -4.69
CA PHE A 613 13.10 4.94 -5.77
C PHE A 613 13.83 3.99 -6.71
N VAL A 614 13.06 3.07 -7.27
CA VAL A 614 13.52 2.13 -8.30
C VAL A 614 12.59 2.21 -9.50
N ASP A 615 13.16 2.41 -10.69
CA ASP A 615 12.40 2.44 -11.93
C ASP A 615 12.17 1.02 -12.45
N ARG A 616 10.92 0.75 -12.86
CA ARG A 616 10.48 -0.52 -13.44
C ARG A 616 9.73 -0.27 -14.73
N ARG A 617 10.14 -0.97 -15.78
CA ARG A 617 9.45 -0.97 -17.07
C ARG A 617 8.66 -2.25 -17.22
N ILE A 618 7.34 -2.11 -17.46
CA ILE A 618 6.40 -3.22 -17.58
C ILE A 618 5.77 -3.18 -18.96
N PRO A 619 5.95 -4.21 -19.80
CA PRO A 619 5.22 -4.31 -21.04
C PRO A 619 3.73 -4.51 -20.75
N ILE A 620 2.87 -3.70 -21.40
CA ILE A 620 1.41 -3.78 -21.26
C ILE A 620 0.78 -4.32 -22.53
N THR A 621 1.17 -5.52 -22.90
CA THR A 621 0.63 -6.21 -24.07
C THR A 621 -0.30 -7.33 -23.64
N ALA A 622 -1.52 -7.37 -24.19
CA ALA A 622 -2.53 -8.37 -23.88
C ALA A 622 -2.20 -9.71 -24.57
N SER A 623 -1.23 -10.46 -24.05
CA SER A 623 -0.76 -11.70 -24.69
C SER A 623 -1.69 -12.92 -24.51
N ALA A 624 -2.75 -12.82 -23.70
CA ALA A 624 -3.57 -13.96 -23.30
C ALA A 624 -5.03 -13.93 -23.76
N LEU A 625 -5.45 -12.90 -24.51
CA LEU A 625 -6.82 -12.84 -25.02
C LEU A 625 -7.04 -13.87 -26.14
N SER A 626 -8.11 -14.64 -25.99
CA SER A 626 -8.58 -15.58 -27.00
C SER A 626 -9.68 -14.95 -27.83
N ASN A 627 -9.91 -15.50 -29.04
CA ASN A 627 -11.04 -15.09 -29.84
C ASN A 627 -12.37 -15.42 -29.14
N GLU A 628 -13.27 -14.47 -29.12
CA GLU A 628 -14.62 -14.61 -28.59
C GLU A 628 -15.54 -15.14 -29.72
N MET A 629 -16.51 -15.95 -29.35
CA MET A 629 -17.46 -16.51 -30.28
C MET A 629 -18.88 -16.28 -29.78
N SER A 630 -19.76 -15.80 -30.67
CA SER A 630 -21.16 -15.61 -30.35
C SER A 630 -22.03 -16.31 -31.42
N LEU A 631 -23.04 -17.04 -30.99
CA LEU A 631 -24.07 -17.61 -31.82
C LEU A 631 -25.43 -17.14 -31.30
N GLY A 632 -26.15 -16.39 -32.08
CA GLY A 632 -27.46 -15.86 -31.71
C GLY A 632 -28.53 -16.19 -32.70
N TYR A 633 -29.73 -16.47 -32.20
CA TYR A 633 -30.95 -16.64 -33.00
C TYR A 633 -32.09 -15.82 -32.40
N THR A 634 -32.82 -15.11 -33.23
CA THR A 634 -33.99 -14.34 -32.84
C THR A 634 -35.15 -14.63 -33.82
N ALA A 635 -36.36 -14.79 -33.31
CA ALA A 635 -37.55 -15.01 -34.11
C ALA A 635 -38.80 -14.38 -33.47
N ASN A 636 -39.74 -13.96 -34.32
CA ASN A 636 -41.06 -13.52 -33.92
C ASN A 636 -41.96 -14.76 -33.79
N TYR A 637 -42.39 -15.10 -32.56
CA TYR A 637 -43.25 -16.26 -32.30
C TYR A 637 -44.76 -15.93 -32.28
N ALA A 638 -45.11 -14.63 -32.18
CA ALA A 638 -46.46 -14.13 -32.27
C ALA A 638 -46.45 -12.65 -32.68
N LYS A 639 -47.60 -12.10 -33.07
CA LYS A 639 -47.75 -10.68 -33.34
C LYS A 639 -47.31 -9.88 -32.11
N ASN A 640 -46.32 -9.00 -32.26
CA ASN A 640 -45.69 -8.20 -31.22
C ASN A 640 -44.91 -9.02 -30.16
N SER A 641 -44.46 -10.23 -30.46
CA SER A 641 -43.74 -11.06 -29.50
C SER A 641 -42.50 -11.68 -30.13
N GLN A 642 -41.34 -11.51 -29.51
CA GLN A 642 -40.05 -11.95 -30.01
C GLN A 642 -39.33 -12.81 -28.95
N ALA A 643 -38.66 -13.85 -29.42
CA ALA A 643 -37.78 -14.67 -28.61
C ALA A 643 -36.35 -14.61 -29.17
N SER A 644 -35.37 -14.49 -28.29
CA SER A 644 -33.95 -14.46 -28.66
C SER A 644 -33.15 -15.43 -27.77
N VAL A 645 -32.21 -16.13 -28.37
CA VAL A 645 -31.25 -17.02 -27.74
C VAL A 645 -29.86 -16.58 -28.15
N LEU A 646 -28.95 -16.40 -27.16
CA LEU A 646 -27.56 -16.10 -27.40
C LEU A 646 -26.69 -17.08 -26.64
N LEU A 647 -25.78 -17.72 -27.35
CA LEU A 647 -24.66 -18.46 -26.79
C LEU A 647 -23.41 -17.63 -27.03
N ASN A 648 -22.72 -17.29 -25.96
CA ASN A 648 -21.50 -16.51 -26.04
C ASN A 648 -20.37 -17.26 -25.34
N ARG A 649 -19.18 -17.22 -25.94
CA ARG A 649 -17.94 -17.67 -25.34
C ARG A 649 -16.96 -16.50 -25.37
N ALA A 650 -16.72 -15.91 -24.21
CA ALA A 650 -15.96 -14.68 -24.08
C ALA A 650 -14.83 -14.81 -23.04
N ASN A 651 -13.86 -13.92 -23.14
CA ASN A 651 -12.83 -13.77 -22.12
C ASN A 651 -13.45 -13.11 -20.88
N VAL A 652 -13.25 -13.72 -19.72
CA VAL A 652 -13.61 -13.14 -18.41
C VAL A 652 -12.35 -12.82 -17.65
N LEU A 653 -12.26 -11.56 -17.20
CA LEU A 653 -11.13 -11.06 -16.44
C LEU A 653 -11.29 -11.36 -14.95
N GLY A 654 -10.21 -11.82 -14.34
CA GLY A 654 -10.08 -12.05 -12.91
C GLY A 654 -8.60 -12.11 -12.56
N SER A 655 -8.23 -12.85 -11.52
CA SER A 655 -6.81 -13.13 -11.23
C SER A 655 -6.10 -13.87 -12.37
N SER A 656 -6.87 -14.47 -13.28
CA SER A 656 -6.42 -15.02 -14.58
C SER A 656 -7.52 -14.80 -15.63
N ILE A 657 -7.13 -14.61 -16.90
CA ILE A 657 -8.09 -14.56 -18.00
C ILE A 657 -8.59 -15.99 -18.25
N GLN A 658 -9.89 -16.18 -18.23
CA GLN A 658 -10.55 -17.45 -18.52
C GLN A 658 -11.58 -17.27 -19.63
N LEU A 659 -11.76 -18.29 -20.47
CA LEU A 659 -12.84 -18.34 -21.43
C LEU A 659 -14.07 -18.95 -20.77
N GLU A 660 -15.14 -18.21 -20.71
CA GLU A 660 -16.42 -18.67 -20.15
C GLU A 660 -17.49 -18.83 -21.25
N ASN A 661 -18.36 -19.78 -21.04
CA ASN A 661 -19.53 -19.97 -21.89
C ASN A 661 -20.75 -19.39 -21.17
N GLN A 662 -21.49 -18.55 -21.85
CA GLN A 662 -22.66 -17.85 -21.34
C GLN A 662 -23.87 -18.18 -22.25
N LEU A 663 -25.03 -18.41 -21.63
CA LEU A 663 -26.31 -18.62 -22.34
C LEU A 663 -27.30 -17.55 -21.89
N MET A 664 -27.86 -16.83 -22.84
CA MET A 664 -28.91 -15.85 -22.59
C MET A 664 -30.18 -16.26 -23.34
N LEU A 665 -31.32 -16.16 -22.66
CA LEU A 665 -32.65 -16.34 -23.21
C LEU A 665 -33.47 -15.07 -22.94
N LYS A 666 -34.06 -14.48 -23.97
CA LYS A 666 -34.90 -13.27 -23.83
C LYS A 666 -36.22 -13.50 -24.55
N MET A 667 -37.31 -13.16 -23.88
CA MET A 667 -38.64 -13.10 -24.48
C MET A 667 -39.21 -11.70 -24.30
N THR A 668 -39.63 -11.06 -25.38
CA THR A 668 -40.18 -9.71 -25.39
C THR A 668 -41.59 -9.74 -25.96
N LYS A 669 -42.51 -9.03 -25.33
CA LYS A 669 -43.86 -8.81 -25.83
C LYS A 669 -44.13 -7.31 -25.86
N LYS A 670 -44.46 -6.77 -27.05
CA LYS A 670 -44.92 -5.37 -27.18
C LYS A 670 -46.44 -5.35 -26.97
N PHE A 671 -46.89 -4.57 -26.02
CA PHE A 671 -48.30 -4.39 -25.67
C PHE A 671 -48.93 -3.28 -26.53
#